data_fe3b7d9657f7a66eeb46eb7c4e3f805f
#
_entry.id   fe3b7d9657f7a66eeb46eb7c4e3f805f
#
_cell.length_a   1.000
_cell.length_b   1.000
_cell.length_c   1.000
_cell.angle_alpha   90.00
_cell.angle_beta   90.00
_cell.angle_gamma   90.00
#
_symmetry.space_group_name_H-M   'P 1'
#
loop_
_entity.id
_entity.type
_entity.pdbx_description
1 polymer ?
#
loop_
_entity_poly.entity_id
_entity_poly.type
_entity_poly.pdbx_seq_one_letter_code
_entity_poly.pdbx_strand_id
1 'polypeptide(L)'
;MEVAVPANGNVSVTLESESKQIEEVVVTALGIRRSEKALSYNVQKVGTDDLTTVKSTNFMNSLNGKVAGININASSAGMGGATRVVMRGPKSISQSNQALYVIDGVPITNTSHGETGGMYASQPGSEGIADINPEDIESISVLSGPAAAALYGSAAAQGVVMITTKKGKEGKVSVTVSHSTQFANPFIMPEFQNEYINKPGSNTSWGDKQASPYGNYEPKNFFNTGTNIQNNVAITAGNEKNQTYLSVGSTNAAGILPNNKYNRYNFTFRNTTSMLNDKLTLDFGLNYILENDRNLTAQGQWFNPLTSVYLFPRGESFDAIRTYELYDSNRGIYVQNWNFGDALKMQNPYWVAHRMVRENNRSRYMLSGSLKYKVTDWLDVTGRLRWDDAAVKQEDKRYASTIDLFAHSKYGYYGHAKVNDRSLYGDLMANINKSFETFSIGANVGGSFSRTKYDNEGHQGGLKAPSNIFTPNAIDYSEVTNDNRPIYDLHKHAVNSLFANVELGWKSILYLTLTGRNDWDSALDGTSNESFFYPSVGMSAVISQMTEMPKFINYLKVRASWASVGSAISPNITSPWRYEYVPATGTYSTVTYLFPKTFYPERTDSWEAGLTARFFNNALTLDLTLYQSNTHKQTLVRNISVGGYDREYIQLGNIRNRGIELSLGYNHRFGNLDWNSSFTFSSNQNKIIKLFDDDTEVAKKGGLSGAEIILKKGGTMGDIYMSTDFRRDSEGNIATDNTGGIMQENLSNAVYRGSVLPKANIGFSNEFAWKGFNFGFLITARFGGIVLSQTQAILDSWGVSKRTADARNNGGIEINGGKISAENYYRIVGGDNPIWSEYIYSATNARLQEAHIGYTIPKKWIKGMELSLGLTANNLFFIYNKAPFDPESVASTGTYYQGFDYFMQPSLRSLGFNVKVKF
;
A
#
# COMPACT_ATOMS: atom_id res chain seq x y z
N MET A 1 -22.42 50.47 9.84
CA MET A 1 -23.77 50.92 9.52
C MET A 1 -24.10 52.02 10.53
N GLU A 2 -24.21 53.24 10.12
CA GLU A 2 -24.69 54.35 10.99
C GLU A 2 -26.21 54.37 10.87
N VAL A 3 -26.92 54.21 12.00
CA VAL A 3 -28.35 54.30 12.07
C VAL A 3 -28.74 55.50 12.91
N ALA A 4 -29.52 56.45 12.32
CA ALA A 4 -30.05 57.58 13.04
C ALA A 4 -31.04 57.09 14.11
N VAL A 5 -30.82 57.58 15.39
CA VAL A 5 -31.70 57.21 16.50
C VAL A 5 -32.99 58.06 16.41
N PRO A 6 -34.15 57.44 16.25
CA PRO A 6 -35.42 58.19 16.22
C PRO A 6 -35.72 58.81 17.57
N ALA A 7 -36.59 59.84 17.57
CA ALA A 7 -36.92 60.63 18.78
C ALA A 7 -37.55 59.81 19.94
N ASN A 8 -38.01 58.63 19.70
CA ASN A 8 -38.50 57.65 20.70
C ASN A 8 -37.47 56.79 21.37
N GLY A 9 -36.19 56.94 21.00
CA GLY A 9 -35.04 56.22 21.61
C GLY A 9 -34.93 54.69 21.25
N ASN A 10 -35.91 54.14 20.52
CA ASN A 10 -35.88 52.71 20.17
C ASN A 10 -35.38 52.53 18.72
N VAL A 11 -34.23 51.85 18.56
CA VAL A 11 -33.71 51.44 17.26
C VAL A 11 -33.85 49.93 17.12
N SER A 12 -34.61 49.49 16.15
CA SER A 12 -34.66 48.06 15.75
C SER A 12 -33.73 47.88 14.55
N VAL A 13 -32.65 47.15 14.73
CA VAL A 13 -31.74 46.80 13.66
C VAL A 13 -31.97 45.35 13.33
N THR A 14 -32.48 45.05 12.15
CA THR A 14 -32.53 43.69 11.61
C THR A 14 -31.17 43.43 10.94
N LEU A 15 -30.34 42.60 11.57
CA LEU A 15 -29.12 42.11 10.95
C LEU A 15 -29.51 40.98 10.01
N GLU A 16 -29.44 41.22 8.71
CA GLU A 16 -29.34 40.11 7.74
C GLU A 16 -27.99 39.45 7.93
N SER A 17 -27.99 38.19 8.25
CA SER A 17 -26.80 37.39 8.29
C SER A 17 -26.24 37.30 6.86
N GLU A 18 -25.26 38.12 6.54
CA GLU A 18 -24.41 37.87 5.42
C GLU A 18 -23.63 36.57 5.77
N SER A 19 -24.14 35.44 5.29
CA SER A 19 -23.37 34.22 5.34
C SER A 19 -22.15 34.41 4.43
N LYS A 20 -21.07 34.99 4.97
CA LYS A 20 -19.75 34.83 4.32
C LYS A 20 -19.55 33.34 4.23
N GLN A 21 -19.77 32.76 3.04
CA GLN A 21 -19.29 31.43 2.73
C GLN A 21 -17.79 31.44 3.01
N ILE A 22 -17.37 30.72 4.06
CA ILE A 22 -15.95 30.50 4.30
C ILE A 22 -15.49 29.74 3.07
N GLU A 23 -14.66 30.37 2.24
CA GLU A 23 -14.10 29.73 1.07
C GLU A 23 -13.31 28.52 1.54
N GLU A 24 -13.71 27.33 1.08
CA GLU A 24 -13.01 26.11 1.41
C GLU A 24 -11.64 26.14 0.74
N VAL A 25 -10.60 26.18 1.56
CA VAL A 25 -9.21 26.22 1.11
C VAL A 25 -8.66 24.80 1.16
N VAL A 26 -8.10 24.36 0.04
CA VAL A 26 -7.47 23.05 -0.11
C VAL A 26 -5.96 23.22 -0.24
N VAL A 27 -5.20 22.35 0.40
CA VAL A 27 -3.74 22.27 0.20
C VAL A 27 -3.50 21.49 -1.10
N THR A 28 -2.79 22.13 -2.02
CA THR A 28 -2.44 21.57 -3.33
C THR A 28 -0.94 21.29 -3.44
N ALA A 29 -0.47 20.93 -4.63
CA ALA A 29 0.95 20.65 -4.86
C ALA A 29 1.87 21.76 -4.31
N LEU A 30 3.04 21.36 -3.85
CA LEU A 30 4.04 22.22 -3.14
C LEU A 30 3.50 22.84 -1.84
N GLY A 31 2.42 22.34 -1.25
CA GLY A 31 1.83 22.89 -0.03
C GLY A 31 1.11 24.24 -0.23
N ILE A 32 0.81 24.60 -1.47
CA ILE A 32 0.13 25.86 -1.81
C ILE A 32 -1.35 25.73 -1.41
N ARG A 33 -1.85 26.74 -0.67
CA ARG A 33 -3.26 26.83 -0.32
C ARG A 33 -4.04 27.52 -1.44
N ARG A 34 -5.12 26.90 -1.91
CA ARG A 34 -5.97 27.44 -2.97
C ARG A 34 -7.43 27.33 -2.62
N SER A 35 -8.21 28.27 -3.13
CA SER A 35 -9.67 28.17 -3.07
C SER A 35 -10.14 26.98 -3.93
N GLU A 36 -11.07 26.18 -3.43
CA GLU A 36 -11.69 25.07 -4.17
C GLU A 36 -12.26 25.52 -5.52
N LYS A 37 -12.78 26.76 -5.60
CA LYS A 37 -13.33 27.35 -6.84
C LYS A 37 -12.32 27.36 -7.99
N ALA A 38 -11.06 27.65 -7.69
CA ALA A 38 -10.00 27.80 -8.67
C ALA A 38 -9.39 26.47 -9.15
N LEU A 39 -9.65 25.37 -8.44
CA LEU A 39 -9.05 24.09 -8.80
C LEU A 39 -9.64 23.52 -10.09
N SER A 40 -8.77 23.26 -11.05
CA SER A 40 -9.08 22.65 -12.35
C SER A 40 -8.98 21.11 -12.35
N TYR A 41 -8.68 20.49 -11.21
CA TYR A 41 -8.53 19.04 -11.01
C TYR A 41 -9.16 18.59 -9.69
N ASN A 42 -9.33 17.27 -9.54
CA ASN A 42 -9.93 16.70 -8.34
C ASN A 42 -8.93 16.63 -7.17
N VAL A 43 -9.37 17.06 -5.98
CA VAL A 43 -8.64 16.89 -4.71
C VAL A 43 -9.63 16.37 -3.68
N GLN A 44 -9.35 15.17 -3.17
CA GLN A 44 -10.15 14.57 -2.10
C GLN A 44 -9.42 14.74 -0.77
N LYS A 45 -10.13 15.21 0.25
CA LYS A 45 -9.58 15.50 1.57
C LYS A 45 -10.13 14.52 2.61
N VAL A 46 -9.24 13.98 3.43
CA VAL A 46 -9.54 13.11 4.58
C VAL A 46 -9.04 13.79 5.84
N GLY A 47 -9.86 13.85 6.86
CA GLY A 47 -9.55 14.51 8.13
C GLY A 47 -8.84 13.59 9.12
N THR A 48 -8.36 14.16 10.22
CA THR A 48 -7.70 13.41 11.31
C THR A 48 -8.62 12.34 11.90
N ASP A 49 -9.90 12.63 12.11
CA ASP A 49 -10.83 11.72 12.77
C ASP A 49 -11.07 10.45 11.93
N ASP A 50 -11.08 10.58 10.60
CA ASP A 50 -11.17 9.44 9.67
C ASP A 50 -9.98 8.46 9.81
N LEU A 51 -8.83 8.95 10.29
CA LEU A 51 -7.59 8.17 10.45
C LEU A 51 -7.42 7.62 11.86
N THR A 52 -8.00 8.29 12.87
CA THR A 52 -7.71 8.03 14.28
C THR A 52 -8.85 7.38 15.06
N THR A 53 -10.05 7.33 14.52
CA THR A 53 -11.21 6.67 15.15
C THR A 53 -11.03 5.16 15.17
N VAL A 54 -10.76 4.54 14.00
CA VAL A 54 -10.41 3.12 13.90
C VAL A 54 -8.96 3.03 13.43
N LYS A 55 -8.03 2.81 14.37
CA LYS A 55 -6.59 2.88 14.09
C LYS A 55 -6.06 1.61 13.44
N SER A 56 -5.10 1.76 12.55
CA SER A 56 -4.30 0.68 11.97
C SER A 56 -2.82 0.88 12.33
N THR A 57 -2.01 -0.17 12.30
CA THR A 57 -0.54 -0.06 12.42
C THR A 57 0.06 0.75 11.27
N ASN A 58 -0.48 0.59 10.07
CA ASN A 58 -0.22 1.45 8.92
C ASN A 58 -1.50 2.23 8.58
N PHE A 59 -1.48 3.54 8.82
CA PHE A 59 -2.66 4.40 8.66
C PHE A 59 -3.15 4.51 7.20
N MET A 60 -2.32 4.17 6.21
CA MET A 60 -2.75 4.15 4.82
C MET A 60 -3.92 3.20 4.57
N ASN A 61 -4.00 2.10 5.35
CA ASN A 61 -5.13 1.18 5.26
C ASN A 61 -6.48 1.84 5.65
N SER A 62 -6.46 2.87 6.50
CA SER A 62 -7.66 3.60 6.92
C SER A 62 -8.26 4.49 5.81
N LEU A 63 -7.57 4.67 4.68
CA LEU A 63 -8.09 5.40 3.52
C LEU A 63 -8.94 4.52 2.58
N ASN A 64 -8.90 3.19 2.76
CA ASN A 64 -9.67 2.26 1.91
C ASN A 64 -11.18 2.52 2.03
N GLY A 65 -11.84 2.73 0.89
CA GLY A 65 -13.26 3.06 0.81
C GLY A 65 -13.64 4.52 1.14
N LYS A 66 -12.71 5.32 1.67
CA LYS A 66 -12.96 6.75 2.00
C LYS A 66 -12.61 7.70 0.87
N VAL A 67 -11.79 7.28 -0.08
CA VAL A 67 -11.30 8.08 -1.22
C VAL A 67 -11.63 7.36 -2.51
N ALA A 68 -12.29 8.04 -3.46
CA ALA A 68 -12.56 7.48 -4.78
C ALA A 68 -11.30 7.45 -5.67
N GLY A 69 -11.16 6.43 -6.52
CA GLY A 69 -10.04 6.30 -7.46
C GLY A 69 -8.73 5.75 -6.89
N ILE A 70 -8.70 5.42 -5.61
CA ILE A 70 -7.56 4.80 -4.94
C ILE A 70 -7.83 3.31 -4.70
N ASN A 71 -6.84 2.48 -4.97
CA ASN A 71 -6.87 1.05 -4.67
C ASN A 71 -5.81 0.75 -3.62
N ILE A 72 -6.24 0.36 -2.43
CA ILE A 72 -5.39 0.08 -1.28
C ILE A 72 -5.47 -1.40 -0.96
N ASN A 73 -4.29 -2.04 -0.88
CA ASN A 73 -4.16 -3.44 -0.54
C ASN A 73 -3.13 -3.58 0.60
N ALA A 74 -3.56 -4.14 1.73
CA ALA A 74 -2.64 -4.51 2.79
C ALA A 74 -1.84 -5.75 2.39
N SER A 75 -0.54 -5.76 2.70
CA SER A 75 0.27 -6.96 2.51
C SER A 75 -0.07 -8.04 3.53
N SER A 76 0.15 -9.29 3.17
CA SER A 76 -0.03 -10.45 4.04
C SER A 76 1.09 -10.61 5.09
N ALA A 77 2.02 -9.66 5.20
CA ALA A 77 3.09 -9.69 6.19
C ALA A 77 2.63 -9.49 7.64
N GLY A 78 1.36 -9.16 7.83
CA GLY A 78 0.77 -8.96 9.16
C GLY A 78 0.96 -7.55 9.70
N MET A 79 1.08 -7.44 11.04
CA MET A 79 1.21 -6.13 11.69
C MET A 79 2.54 -5.48 11.36
N GLY A 80 2.51 -4.24 10.87
CA GLY A 80 3.69 -3.51 10.41
C GLY A 80 4.03 -3.72 8.93
N GLY A 81 3.31 -4.60 8.21
CA GLY A 81 3.53 -4.82 6.79
C GLY A 81 3.19 -3.60 5.92
N ALA A 82 3.89 -3.49 4.79
CA ALA A 82 3.67 -2.43 3.81
C ALA A 82 2.27 -2.49 3.17
N THR A 83 1.86 -1.37 2.60
CA THR A 83 0.58 -1.21 1.92
C THR A 83 0.79 -0.83 0.47
N ARG A 84 0.10 -1.49 -0.43
CA ARG A 84 0.11 -1.13 -1.85
C ARG A 84 -0.95 -0.07 -2.13
N VAL A 85 -0.54 1.09 -2.66
CA VAL A 85 -1.41 2.23 -2.95
C VAL A 85 -1.30 2.61 -4.42
N VAL A 86 -2.33 2.35 -5.21
CA VAL A 86 -2.36 2.63 -6.65
C VAL A 86 -3.56 3.49 -7.01
N MET A 87 -3.32 4.56 -7.77
CA MET A 87 -4.35 5.49 -8.21
C MET A 87 -4.64 5.34 -9.70
N ARG A 88 -5.94 5.19 -10.03
CA ARG A 88 -6.41 5.11 -11.43
C ARG A 88 -5.75 3.98 -12.24
N GLY A 89 -5.40 2.86 -11.57
CA GLY A 89 -4.80 1.67 -12.17
C GLY A 89 -3.29 1.78 -12.46
N PRO A 90 -2.65 0.62 -12.78
CA PRO A 90 -1.23 0.59 -13.12
C PRO A 90 -0.96 1.25 -14.47
N LYS A 91 0.13 2.01 -14.56
CA LYS A 91 0.49 2.83 -15.73
C LYS A 91 1.83 2.42 -16.34
N SER A 92 2.77 1.90 -15.53
CA SER A 92 4.10 1.48 -15.96
C SER A 92 4.28 -0.03 -15.87
N ILE A 93 4.94 -0.59 -16.89
CA ILE A 93 5.26 -2.02 -16.95
C ILE A 93 6.46 -2.36 -16.06
N SER A 94 7.45 -1.49 -15.97
CA SER A 94 8.71 -1.77 -15.28
C SER A 94 8.98 -0.88 -14.08
N GLN A 95 8.36 0.31 -14.02
CA GLN A 95 8.53 1.23 -12.89
C GLN A 95 7.48 1.00 -11.80
N SER A 96 7.69 1.60 -10.64
CA SER A 96 6.71 1.58 -9.56
C SER A 96 5.40 2.20 -9.99
N ASN A 97 4.28 1.58 -9.62
CA ASN A 97 2.93 2.09 -9.80
C ASN A 97 2.33 2.67 -8.51
N GLN A 98 3.12 2.79 -7.46
CA GLN A 98 2.68 3.34 -6.19
C GLN A 98 2.66 4.88 -6.20
N ALA A 99 1.73 5.46 -5.43
CA ALA A 99 1.60 6.90 -5.29
C ALA A 99 2.82 7.52 -4.60
N LEU A 100 3.13 8.78 -4.97
CA LEU A 100 4.12 9.59 -4.26
C LEU A 100 3.54 10.08 -2.93
N TYR A 101 4.33 10.01 -1.87
CA TYR A 101 3.98 10.60 -0.59
C TYR A 101 4.70 11.95 -0.40
N VAL A 102 3.94 12.92 0.09
CA VAL A 102 4.41 14.28 0.32
C VAL A 102 3.99 14.72 1.72
N ILE A 103 4.92 15.21 2.52
CA ILE A 103 4.66 15.74 3.87
C ILE A 103 4.95 17.23 3.89
N ASP A 104 3.95 18.04 4.25
CA ASP A 104 4.04 19.51 4.30
C ASP A 104 4.61 20.14 3.02
N GLY A 105 4.23 19.58 1.86
CA GLY A 105 4.64 20.06 0.54
C GLY A 105 5.99 19.55 0.04
N VAL A 106 6.70 18.69 0.79
CA VAL A 106 7.99 18.11 0.41
C VAL A 106 7.86 16.61 0.18
N PRO A 107 8.30 16.08 -0.97
CA PRO A 107 8.34 14.63 -1.23
C PRO A 107 9.19 13.86 -0.23
N ILE A 108 8.77 12.64 0.09
CA ILE A 108 9.54 11.71 0.93
C ILE A 108 9.83 10.41 0.18
N THR A 109 10.94 9.77 0.55
CA THR A 109 11.23 8.42 0.10
C THR A 109 10.38 7.41 0.89
N ASN A 110 9.68 6.53 0.17
CA ASN A 110 8.87 5.46 0.77
C ASN A 110 9.47 4.10 0.43
N THR A 111 10.66 3.83 0.95
CA THR A 111 11.33 2.54 0.75
C THR A 111 10.69 1.48 1.64
N SER A 112 10.32 0.34 1.06
CA SER A 112 9.95 -0.88 1.78
C SER A 112 11.18 -1.78 1.91
N HIS A 113 11.43 -2.29 3.09
CA HIS A 113 12.56 -3.17 3.38
C HIS A 113 12.07 -4.61 3.54
N GLY A 114 12.74 -5.56 2.89
CA GLY A 114 12.51 -6.99 3.06
C GLY A 114 11.66 -7.64 1.97
N GLU A 115 11.20 -6.93 0.96
CA GLU A 115 10.52 -7.55 -0.16
C GLU A 115 11.51 -8.22 -1.11
N THR A 116 11.23 -9.46 -1.44
CA THR A 116 11.88 -10.18 -2.52
C THR A 116 10.82 -10.46 -3.59
N GLY A 117 11.00 -9.99 -4.79
CA GLY A 117 10.01 -10.08 -5.86
C GLY A 117 9.67 -11.49 -6.34
N GLY A 118 9.34 -12.42 -5.43
CA GLY A 118 8.99 -13.80 -5.76
C GLY A 118 7.78 -14.30 -5.00
N MET A 119 7.17 -15.41 -5.48
CA MET A 119 6.00 -16.01 -4.84
C MET A 119 6.34 -17.03 -3.74
N TYR A 120 7.59 -17.54 -3.70
CA TYR A 120 7.95 -18.62 -2.79
C TYR A 120 8.37 -18.15 -1.39
N ALA A 121 8.81 -16.90 -1.25
CA ALA A 121 9.32 -16.34 0.00
C ALA A 121 9.21 -14.81 0.09
N SER A 122 8.20 -14.20 -0.52
CA SER A 122 8.05 -12.74 -0.45
C SER A 122 7.75 -12.29 0.99
N GLN A 123 8.45 -11.26 1.44
CA GLN A 123 8.28 -10.66 2.77
C GLN A 123 8.20 -9.14 2.62
N PRO A 124 7.01 -8.59 2.29
CA PRO A 124 6.85 -7.14 2.26
C PRO A 124 7.07 -6.57 3.66
N GLY A 125 8.21 -5.94 3.86
CA GLY A 125 8.60 -5.32 5.11
C GLY A 125 7.80 -4.07 5.45
N SER A 126 8.16 -3.39 6.52
CA SER A 126 7.61 -2.08 6.84
C SER A 126 8.03 -1.03 5.81
N GLU A 127 7.27 0.05 5.70
CA GLU A 127 7.49 1.10 4.70
C GLU A 127 7.61 2.49 5.34
N GLY A 128 8.32 3.39 4.66
CA GLY A 128 8.66 4.71 5.18
C GLY A 128 7.46 5.61 5.51
N ILE A 129 6.32 5.47 4.81
CA ILE A 129 5.13 6.27 5.14
C ILE A 129 4.47 5.81 6.44
N ALA A 130 4.57 4.53 6.78
CA ALA A 130 4.05 3.99 8.03
C ALA A 130 4.74 4.59 9.27
N ASP A 131 5.91 5.23 9.11
CA ASP A 131 6.63 5.90 10.19
C ASP A 131 5.87 7.08 10.79
N ILE A 132 4.99 7.71 10.02
CA ILE A 132 4.25 8.88 10.48
C ILE A 132 3.19 8.46 11.50
N ASN A 133 3.16 9.16 12.63
CA ASN A 133 2.13 8.97 13.62
C ASN A 133 0.80 9.59 13.12
N PRO A 134 -0.29 8.81 12.95
CA PRO A 134 -1.55 9.36 12.48
C PRO A 134 -2.14 10.44 13.39
N GLU A 135 -1.80 10.43 14.69
CA GLU A 135 -2.22 11.49 15.62
C GLU A 135 -1.56 12.86 15.32
N ASP A 136 -0.45 12.89 14.58
CA ASP A 136 0.24 14.12 14.19
C ASP A 136 -0.26 14.66 12.83
N ILE A 137 -1.15 13.95 12.15
CA ILE A 137 -1.71 14.34 10.87
C ILE A 137 -2.90 15.29 11.11
N GLU A 138 -2.91 16.44 10.44
CA GLU A 138 -4.05 17.37 10.40
C GLU A 138 -5.03 16.97 9.29
N SER A 139 -4.52 16.65 8.11
CA SER A 139 -5.33 16.20 6.97
C SER A 139 -4.48 15.47 5.92
N ILE A 140 -5.15 14.66 5.12
CA ILE A 140 -4.58 14.07 3.91
C ILE A 140 -5.36 14.61 2.72
N SER A 141 -4.64 15.07 1.69
CA SER A 141 -5.21 15.45 0.40
C SER A 141 -4.70 14.49 -0.67
N VAL A 142 -5.61 13.84 -1.39
CA VAL A 142 -5.28 12.89 -2.45
C VAL A 142 -5.44 13.55 -3.80
N LEU A 143 -4.35 13.57 -4.57
CA LEU A 143 -4.23 14.14 -5.91
C LEU A 143 -4.08 12.99 -6.93
N SER A 144 -5.19 12.52 -7.47
CA SER A 144 -5.19 11.32 -8.32
C SER A 144 -4.73 11.57 -9.76
N GLY A 145 -4.86 12.81 -10.25
CA GLY A 145 -4.57 13.16 -11.66
C GLY A 145 -3.17 13.74 -11.87
N PRO A 146 -2.54 13.49 -13.04
CA PRO A 146 -1.25 14.08 -13.42
C PRO A 146 -1.24 15.62 -13.41
N ALA A 147 -2.34 16.28 -13.74
CA ALA A 147 -2.45 17.74 -13.71
C ALA A 147 -2.20 18.31 -12.30
N ALA A 148 -2.74 17.63 -11.28
CA ALA A 148 -2.53 17.99 -9.89
C ALA A 148 -1.08 17.74 -9.43
N ALA A 149 -0.42 16.76 -10.04
CA ALA A 149 0.89 16.28 -9.66
C ALA A 149 2.04 16.92 -10.45
N ALA A 150 1.75 17.64 -11.54
CA ALA A 150 2.76 18.17 -12.47
C ALA A 150 3.88 19.00 -11.79
N LEU A 151 3.56 19.69 -10.70
CA LEU A 151 4.56 20.47 -9.94
C LEU A 151 5.58 19.61 -9.18
N TYR A 152 5.29 18.31 -8.95
CA TYR A 152 6.24 17.38 -8.33
C TYR A 152 7.07 16.59 -9.34
N GLY A 153 6.86 16.81 -10.65
CA GLY A 153 7.62 16.21 -11.74
C GLY A 153 7.37 14.71 -11.91
N SER A 154 8.39 13.99 -12.36
CA SER A 154 8.33 12.57 -12.74
C SER A 154 7.90 11.64 -11.59
N ALA A 155 8.26 11.95 -10.36
CA ALA A 155 7.91 11.14 -9.19
C ALA A 155 6.39 11.07 -8.93
N ALA A 156 5.63 12.04 -9.44
CA ALA A 156 4.20 12.18 -9.18
C ALA A 156 3.28 11.62 -10.30
N ALA A 157 3.83 10.99 -11.32
CA ALA A 157 3.05 10.45 -12.45
C ALA A 157 1.98 9.44 -12.02
N GLN A 158 2.19 8.76 -10.88
CA GLN A 158 1.28 7.76 -10.32
C GLN A 158 0.19 8.35 -9.40
N GLY A 159 0.21 9.68 -9.17
CA GLY A 159 -0.62 10.40 -8.20
C GLY A 159 0.13 10.71 -6.91
N VAL A 160 -0.46 11.55 -6.06
CA VAL A 160 0.17 12.05 -4.84
C VAL A 160 -0.76 11.93 -3.65
N VAL A 161 -0.24 11.42 -2.54
CA VAL A 161 -0.86 11.49 -1.21
C VAL A 161 -0.13 12.58 -0.43
N MET A 162 -0.80 13.69 -0.23
CA MET A 162 -0.26 14.83 0.52
C MET A 162 -0.73 14.80 1.96
N ILE A 163 0.21 14.78 2.88
CA ILE A 163 -0.01 14.77 4.31
C ILE A 163 0.33 16.16 4.85
N THR A 164 -0.60 16.78 5.52
CA THR A 164 -0.38 18.00 6.29
C THR A 164 -0.28 17.64 7.76
N THR A 165 0.83 18.00 8.40
CA THR A 165 1.04 17.71 9.82
C THR A 165 0.51 18.82 10.70
N LYS A 166 0.15 18.49 11.94
CA LYS A 166 -0.35 19.44 12.95
C LYS A 166 0.72 20.47 13.27
N LYS A 167 0.26 21.70 13.52
CA LYS A 167 1.05 22.83 14.01
C LYS A 167 0.60 23.20 15.41
N GLY A 168 1.42 24.00 16.09
CA GLY A 168 1.00 24.72 17.27
C GLY A 168 -0.21 25.61 16.96
N LYS A 169 -1.00 25.89 17.95
CA LYS A 169 -2.18 26.79 17.85
C LYS A 169 -2.05 27.90 18.87
N GLU A 170 -2.50 29.08 18.48
CA GLU A 170 -2.67 30.17 19.40
C GLU A 170 -3.69 29.81 20.50
N GLY A 171 -3.43 30.23 21.73
CA GLY A 171 -4.31 30.07 22.87
C GLY A 171 -3.64 29.40 24.06
N LYS A 172 -4.46 28.94 25.00
CA LYS A 172 -3.98 28.21 26.18
C LYS A 172 -3.30 26.89 25.80
N VAL A 173 -2.33 26.50 26.60
CA VAL A 173 -1.69 25.19 26.48
C VAL A 173 -2.79 24.12 26.52
N SER A 174 -2.78 23.24 25.53
CA SER A 174 -3.68 22.09 25.47
C SER A 174 -2.87 20.81 25.40
N VAL A 175 -3.21 19.88 26.28
CA VAL A 175 -2.59 18.55 26.32
C VAL A 175 -3.64 17.52 25.90
N THR A 176 -3.30 16.69 24.92
CA THR A 176 -4.16 15.59 24.47
C THR A 176 -3.43 14.28 24.74
N VAL A 177 -4.09 13.36 25.45
CA VAL A 177 -3.61 12.00 25.67
C VAL A 177 -4.58 11.05 24.99
N SER A 178 -4.07 10.17 24.13
CA SER A 178 -4.88 9.14 23.47
C SER A 178 -4.28 7.75 23.68
N HIS A 179 -5.15 6.80 23.91
CA HIS A 179 -4.85 5.38 24.04
C HIS A 179 -5.80 4.58 23.17
N SER A 180 -5.26 3.54 22.51
CA SER A 180 -6.07 2.58 21.78
C SER A 180 -5.46 1.19 21.94
N THR A 181 -6.31 0.22 22.21
CA THR A 181 -5.93 -1.21 22.24
C THR A 181 -6.86 -1.97 21.30
N GLN A 182 -6.29 -2.79 20.45
CA GLN A 182 -7.00 -3.68 19.57
C GLN A 182 -6.52 -5.12 19.75
N PHE A 183 -7.46 -6.06 19.66
CA PHE A 183 -7.24 -7.49 19.66
C PHE A 183 -7.58 -8.03 18.29
N ALA A 184 -6.67 -8.77 17.67
CA ALA A 184 -6.80 -9.24 16.31
C ALA A 184 -6.80 -10.78 16.23
N ASN A 185 -7.64 -11.32 15.36
CA ASN A 185 -7.72 -12.74 15.06
C ASN A 185 -7.80 -12.92 13.53
N PRO A 186 -7.53 -14.12 12.99
CA PRO A 186 -7.76 -14.40 11.58
C PRO A 186 -9.18 -14.03 11.15
N PHE A 187 -9.30 -13.30 10.03
CA PHE A 187 -10.59 -12.87 9.49
C PHE A 187 -11.24 -13.95 8.63
N ILE A 188 -10.46 -14.56 7.76
CA ILE A 188 -10.87 -15.69 6.92
C ILE A 188 -9.70 -16.66 6.75
N MET A 189 -10.00 -17.93 6.79
CA MET A 189 -9.05 -19.04 6.62
C MET A 189 -9.67 -20.09 5.70
N PRO A 190 -8.87 -20.93 5.01
CA PRO A 190 -9.35 -22.12 4.35
C PRO A 190 -10.10 -23.03 5.31
N GLU A 191 -11.05 -23.81 4.80
CA GLU A 191 -11.76 -24.82 5.58
C GLU A 191 -10.99 -26.14 5.59
N PHE A 192 -10.75 -26.69 6.78
CA PHE A 192 -10.00 -27.93 7.00
C PHE A 192 -10.92 -29.09 7.36
N GLN A 193 -10.38 -30.30 7.22
CA GLN A 193 -11.02 -31.53 7.67
C GLN A 193 -10.23 -32.18 8.80
N ASN A 194 -10.91 -32.94 9.67
CA ASN A 194 -10.34 -33.76 10.74
C ASN A 194 -10.98 -35.15 10.81
N GLU A 195 -11.65 -35.63 9.74
CA GLU A 195 -12.34 -36.93 9.70
C GLU A 195 -11.44 -38.07 9.21
N TYR A 196 -10.46 -37.71 8.35
CA TYR A 196 -9.57 -38.65 7.71
C TYR A 196 -8.14 -38.43 8.10
N ILE A 197 -7.45 -39.46 8.52
CA ILE A 197 -6.04 -39.41 8.96
C ILE A 197 -5.08 -39.70 7.80
N ASN A 198 -3.79 -39.62 8.09
CA ASN A 198 -2.74 -40.08 7.17
C ASN A 198 -2.59 -41.60 7.22
N LYS A 199 -2.12 -42.19 6.14
CA LYS A 199 -1.63 -43.61 6.12
C LYS A 199 -0.33 -43.67 6.93
N PRO A 200 -0.01 -44.78 7.57
CA PRO A 200 1.26 -44.98 8.29
C PRO A 200 2.46 -44.60 7.40
N GLY A 201 3.34 -43.72 7.86
CA GLY A 201 4.52 -43.28 7.12
C GLY A 201 4.23 -42.24 6.00
N SER A 202 3.00 -41.78 5.84
CA SER A 202 2.64 -40.74 4.89
C SER A 202 2.40 -39.40 5.58
N ASN A 203 2.81 -38.30 4.96
CA ASN A 203 2.52 -36.95 5.43
C ASN A 203 1.17 -36.42 4.92
N THR A 204 0.52 -37.11 3.98
CA THR A 204 -0.76 -36.71 3.42
C THR A 204 -1.93 -37.44 4.09
N SER A 205 -3.03 -36.71 4.34
CA SER A 205 -4.21 -37.23 5.09
C SER A 205 -5.19 -38.00 4.21
N TRP A 206 -4.66 -38.96 3.44
CA TRP A 206 -5.43 -39.86 2.55
C TRP A 206 -5.67 -41.28 3.13
N GLY A 207 -5.58 -41.40 4.47
CA GLY A 207 -5.86 -42.64 5.17
C GLY A 207 -7.34 -42.83 5.51
N ASP A 208 -7.62 -43.71 6.48
CA ASP A 208 -8.96 -44.11 6.84
C ASP A 208 -9.73 -43.04 7.61
N LYS A 209 -11.07 -43.13 7.55
CA LYS A 209 -11.96 -42.31 8.35
C LYS A 209 -11.93 -42.83 9.80
N GLN A 210 -11.76 -41.90 10.75
CA GLN A 210 -11.83 -42.23 12.17
C GLN A 210 -13.11 -41.69 12.79
N ALA A 211 -13.69 -42.46 13.71
CA ALA A 211 -14.86 -42.05 14.47
C ALA A 211 -14.54 -40.87 15.45
N SER A 212 -13.29 -40.76 15.87
CA SER A 212 -12.81 -39.64 16.69
C SER A 212 -11.42 -39.25 16.19
N PRO A 213 -11.26 -38.07 15.54
CA PRO A 213 -9.98 -37.60 15.02
C PRO A 213 -8.94 -37.49 16.15
N TYR A 214 -7.72 -37.92 15.86
CA TYR A 214 -6.64 -37.84 16.82
C TYR A 214 -6.32 -36.40 17.17
N GLY A 215 -6.46 -36.02 18.46
CA GLY A 215 -6.03 -34.70 18.95
C GLY A 215 -6.89 -33.52 18.58
N ASN A 216 -8.01 -33.65 17.88
CA ASN A 216 -8.87 -32.54 17.44
C ASN A 216 -8.07 -31.32 16.94
N TYR A 217 -6.98 -31.57 16.18
CA TYR A 217 -6.12 -30.50 15.70
C TYR A 217 -6.85 -29.59 14.72
N GLU A 218 -6.88 -28.31 15.03
CA GLU A 218 -7.35 -27.27 14.12
C GLU A 218 -6.24 -26.24 13.87
N PRO A 219 -5.92 -25.94 12.61
CA PRO A 219 -4.90 -24.94 12.26
C PRO A 219 -5.09 -23.58 12.93
N LYS A 220 -6.34 -23.19 13.20
CA LYS A 220 -6.62 -21.92 13.94
C LYS A 220 -5.98 -21.88 15.34
N ASN A 221 -5.73 -23.02 15.99
CA ASN A 221 -5.17 -23.09 17.34
C ASN A 221 -3.66 -22.77 17.37
N PHE A 222 -3.01 -22.69 16.21
CA PHE A 222 -1.64 -22.20 16.10
C PHE A 222 -1.53 -20.69 16.29
N PHE A 223 -2.57 -19.95 15.95
CA PHE A 223 -2.57 -18.50 16.01
C PHE A 223 -2.79 -17.98 17.42
N ASN A 224 -2.03 -16.96 17.78
CA ASN A 224 -2.26 -16.15 18.97
C ASN A 224 -3.36 -15.12 18.71
N THR A 225 -3.93 -14.56 19.77
CA THR A 225 -4.63 -13.28 19.65
C THR A 225 -3.59 -12.18 19.48
N GLY A 226 -3.59 -11.55 18.30
CA GLY A 226 -2.71 -10.40 18.04
C GLY A 226 -3.16 -9.19 18.85
N THR A 227 -2.23 -8.32 19.18
CA THR A 227 -2.50 -7.07 19.92
C THR A 227 -1.86 -5.88 19.22
N ASN A 228 -2.54 -4.74 19.23
CA ASN A 228 -2.01 -3.47 18.76
C ASN A 228 -2.34 -2.38 19.79
N ILE A 229 -1.33 -1.92 20.51
CA ILE A 229 -1.47 -0.93 21.57
C ILE A 229 -0.80 0.36 21.09
N GLN A 230 -1.57 1.43 21.01
CA GLN A 230 -1.09 2.74 20.57
C GLN A 230 -1.35 3.77 21.65
N ASN A 231 -0.33 4.53 22.01
CA ASN A 231 -0.41 5.63 22.95
C ASN A 231 0.15 6.89 22.28
N ASN A 232 -0.45 8.03 22.59
CA ASN A 232 0.07 9.31 22.15
C ASN A 232 -0.21 10.39 23.17
N VAL A 233 0.78 11.25 23.38
CA VAL A 233 0.66 12.49 24.16
C VAL A 233 1.06 13.64 23.26
N ALA A 234 0.17 14.58 23.03
CA ALA A 234 0.43 15.77 22.24
C ALA A 234 0.18 17.04 23.04
N ILE A 235 1.07 18.00 22.93
CA ILE A 235 1.01 19.31 23.56
C ILE A 235 1.00 20.36 22.46
N THR A 236 0.03 21.27 22.50
CA THR A 236 0.00 22.44 21.64
C THR A 236 -0.05 23.70 22.51
N ALA A 237 0.79 24.64 22.19
CA ALA A 237 0.92 25.92 22.89
C ALA A 237 1.30 27.02 21.91
N GLY A 238 0.92 28.25 22.21
CA GLY A 238 1.41 29.40 21.43
C GLY A 238 0.65 30.68 21.64
N ASN A 239 1.18 31.69 21.00
CA ASN A 239 0.59 33.02 20.85
C ASN A 239 0.60 33.40 19.36
N GLU A 240 0.17 34.62 19.03
CA GLU A 240 0.15 35.14 17.65
C GLU A 240 1.51 35.02 16.93
N LYS A 241 2.63 35.12 17.66
CA LYS A 241 3.98 35.14 17.07
C LYS A 241 4.74 33.83 17.15
N ASN A 242 4.42 32.98 18.11
CA ASN A 242 5.13 31.71 18.29
C ASN A 242 4.16 30.60 18.64
N GLN A 243 4.19 29.50 17.88
CA GLN A 243 3.30 28.36 18.04
C GLN A 243 4.11 27.09 18.03
N THR A 244 3.93 26.27 19.04
CA THR A 244 4.69 25.03 19.24
C THR A 244 3.75 23.82 19.33
N TYR A 245 4.12 22.77 18.65
CA TYR A 245 3.52 21.43 18.72
C TYR A 245 4.59 20.44 19.16
N LEU A 246 4.28 19.62 20.14
CA LEU A 246 5.12 18.51 20.60
C LEU A 246 4.26 17.26 20.71
N SER A 247 4.74 16.12 20.22
CA SER A 247 4.05 14.85 20.33
C SER A 247 5.03 13.71 20.59
N VAL A 248 4.63 12.79 21.47
CA VAL A 248 5.31 11.52 21.70
C VAL A 248 4.31 10.40 21.54
N GLY A 249 4.60 9.48 20.62
CA GLY A 249 3.74 8.34 20.32
C GLY A 249 4.46 6.99 20.46
N SER A 250 3.72 5.95 20.82
CA SER A 250 4.19 4.57 20.78
C SER A 250 3.15 3.67 20.11
N THR A 251 3.61 2.73 19.30
CA THR A 251 2.85 1.61 18.75
C THR A 251 3.57 0.34 19.10
N ASN A 252 2.93 -0.54 19.89
CA ASN A 252 3.46 -1.84 20.26
C ASN A 252 2.47 -2.90 19.82
N ALA A 253 2.86 -3.73 18.86
CA ALA A 253 2.01 -4.74 18.28
C ALA A 253 2.67 -6.13 18.34
N ALA A 254 1.88 -7.14 18.68
CA ALA A 254 2.20 -8.54 18.50
C ALA A 254 1.24 -9.12 17.45
N GLY A 255 1.80 -9.79 16.45
CA GLY A 255 1.02 -10.43 15.41
C GLY A 255 0.32 -11.71 15.87
N ILE A 256 -0.49 -12.27 14.98
CA ILE A 256 -1.20 -13.53 15.25
C ILE A 256 -0.29 -14.76 15.15
N LEU A 257 0.88 -14.65 14.49
CA LEU A 257 1.87 -15.74 14.47
C LEU A 257 2.80 -15.65 15.67
N PRO A 258 3.26 -16.77 16.21
CA PRO A 258 4.23 -16.78 17.30
C PRO A 258 5.49 -15.98 16.94
N ASN A 259 6.01 -15.21 17.92
CA ASN A 259 7.23 -14.39 17.80
C ASN A 259 7.19 -13.29 16.72
N ASN A 260 6.02 -12.97 16.15
CA ASN A 260 5.86 -11.80 15.29
C ASN A 260 5.62 -10.55 16.14
N LYS A 261 6.43 -9.50 15.94
CA LYS A 261 6.35 -8.25 16.70
C LYS A 261 6.61 -7.04 15.80
N TYR A 262 5.98 -5.92 16.16
CA TYR A 262 6.20 -4.62 15.55
C TYR A 262 6.12 -3.53 16.64
N ASN A 263 7.19 -2.75 16.79
CA ASN A 263 7.23 -1.65 17.73
C ASN A 263 7.70 -0.39 17.03
N ARG A 264 7.05 0.74 17.31
CA ARG A 264 7.43 2.04 16.79
C ARG A 264 7.24 3.10 17.84
N TYR A 265 8.24 3.99 17.95
CA TYR A 265 8.24 5.14 18.85
C TYR A 265 8.49 6.40 18.02
N ASN A 266 7.62 7.38 18.16
CA ASN A 266 7.67 8.65 17.45
C ASN A 266 7.89 9.78 18.42
N PHE A 267 8.79 10.69 18.06
CA PHE A 267 8.94 12.02 18.67
C PHE A 267 8.77 13.06 17.59
N THR A 268 7.81 13.97 17.75
CA THR A 268 7.52 15.05 16.80
C THR A 268 7.61 16.39 17.51
N PHE A 269 8.40 17.29 16.96
CA PHE A 269 8.47 18.69 17.38
C PHE A 269 8.25 19.58 16.17
N ARG A 270 7.40 20.60 16.32
CA ARG A 270 7.21 21.63 15.30
C ARG A 270 7.03 22.99 15.96
N ASN A 271 7.73 23.99 15.45
CA ASN A 271 7.61 25.37 15.88
C ASN A 271 7.44 26.29 14.68
N THR A 272 6.46 27.17 14.74
CA THR A 272 6.23 28.24 13.77
C THR A 272 6.37 29.58 14.48
N THR A 273 7.27 30.40 14.00
CA THR A 273 7.58 31.74 14.60
C THR A 273 7.45 32.82 13.54
N SER A 274 6.68 33.86 13.86
CA SER A 274 6.57 35.11 13.07
C SER A 274 7.42 36.20 13.67
N MET A 275 8.20 36.90 12.83
CA MET A 275 9.16 37.96 13.18
C MET A 275 9.02 39.12 12.22
N LEU A 276 9.70 40.23 12.53
CA LEU A 276 9.75 41.45 11.70
C LEU A 276 8.35 41.98 11.34
N ASN A 277 7.48 42.10 12.34
CA ASN A 277 6.08 42.52 12.15
C ASN A 277 5.35 41.64 11.12
N ASP A 278 5.45 40.32 11.31
CA ASP A 278 4.83 39.25 10.49
C ASP A 278 5.31 39.18 9.04
N LYS A 279 6.41 39.88 8.72
CA LYS A 279 7.04 39.76 7.41
C LYS A 279 7.86 38.50 7.23
N LEU A 280 8.40 37.94 8.31
CA LEU A 280 9.23 36.75 8.28
C LEU A 280 8.59 35.64 9.10
N THR A 281 8.30 34.52 8.49
CA THR A 281 7.79 33.30 9.17
C THR A 281 8.81 32.19 9.01
N LEU A 282 9.25 31.65 10.15
CA LEU A 282 10.07 30.43 10.22
C LEU A 282 9.20 29.29 10.70
N ASP A 283 9.20 28.17 9.99
CA ASP A 283 8.55 26.90 10.39
C ASP A 283 9.63 25.82 10.42
N PHE A 284 9.88 25.27 11.59
CA PHE A 284 10.87 24.21 11.81
C PHE A 284 10.18 22.96 12.34
N GLY A 285 10.52 21.80 11.77
CA GLY A 285 10.01 20.50 12.16
C GLY A 285 11.11 19.46 12.35
N LEU A 286 10.96 18.64 13.39
CA LEU A 286 11.77 17.47 13.66
C LEU A 286 10.83 16.28 13.92
N ASN A 287 11.05 15.19 13.19
CA ASN A 287 10.48 13.87 13.53
C ASN A 287 11.64 12.90 13.76
N TYR A 288 11.63 12.24 14.89
CA TYR A 288 12.55 11.15 15.20
C TYR A 288 11.77 9.88 15.44
N ILE A 289 12.12 8.83 14.72
CA ILE A 289 11.40 7.56 14.73
C ILE A 289 12.36 6.42 15.05
N LEU A 290 11.94 5.56 15.97
CA LEU A 290 12.57 4.27 16.23
C LEU A 290 11.56 3.18 15.91
N GLU A 291 11.94 2.24 15.09
CA GLU A 291 11.11 1.09 14.72
C GLU A 291 11.90 -0.21 14.88
N ASN A 292 11.23 -1.22 15.37
CA ASN A 292 11.71 -2.60 15.39
C ASN A 292 10.61 -3.51 14.88
N ASP A 293 10.89 -4.28 13.84
CA ASP A 293 10.06 -5.39 13.42
C ASP A 293 10.79 -6.73 13.59
N ARG A 294 10.03 -7.76 13.92
CA ARG A 294 10.55 -9.12 14.06
C ARG A 294 9.60 -10.11 13.43
N ASN A 295 10.14 -10.98 12.56
CA ASN A 295 9.44 -12.08 11.91
C ASN A 295 8.15 -11.64 11.24
N LEU A 296 8.18 -10.56 10.44
CA LEU A 296 7.11 -10.27 9.52
C LEU A 296 6.89 -11.49 8.62
N THR A 297 5.64 -11.87 8.42
CA THR A 297 5.29 -13.16 7.82
C THR A 297 5.73 -13.21 6.36
N ALA A 298 6.56 -14.21 6.02
CA ALA A 298 6.78 -14.60 4.64
C ALA A 298 5.52 -15.28 4.10
N GLN A 299 5.29 -15.14 2.81
CA GLN A 299 4.33 -15.96 2.09
C GLN A 299 5.04 -16.94 1.16
N GLY A 300 4.28 -17.86 0.57
CA GLY A 300 4.82 -19.00 -0.15
C GLY A 300 5.20 -20.10 0.79
N GLN A 301 5.92 -21.07 0.27
CA GLN A 301 6.27 -22.27 1.05
C GLN A 301 7.55 -22.12 1.87
N TRP A 302 8.38 -21.09 1.61
CA TRP A 302 9.68 -20.90 2.25
C TRP A 302 9.60 -19.91 3.40
N PHE A 303 10.27 -20.20 4.49
CA PHE A 303 10.32 -19.37 5.70
C PHE A 303 8.96 -19.10 6.36
N ASN A 304 7.96 -19.92 6.01
CA ASN A 304 6.58 -19.71 6.38
C ASN A 304 6.08 -20.86 7.28
N PRO A 305 5.73 -20.62 8.54
CA PRO A 305 5.23 -21.68 9.42
C PRO A 305 3.87 -22.22 8.98
N LEU A 306 3.09 -21.45 8.22
CA LEU A 306 1.72 -21.82 7.84
C LEU A 306 1.68 -23.03 6.91
N THR A 307 2.71 -23.23 6.09
CA THR A 307 2.81 -24.45 5.24
C THR A 307 2.71 -25.70 6.11
N SER A 308 3.56 -25.80 7.14
CA SER A 308 3.56 -26.94 8.07
C SER A 308 2.30 -27.01 8.93
N VAL A 309 1.76 -25.85 9.35
CA VAL A 309 0.53 -25.78 10.14
C VAL A 309 -0.68 -26.30 9.33
N TYR A 310 -0.84 -25.84 8.12
CA TYR A 310 -2.01 -26.20 7.31
C TYR A 310 -1.96 -27.64 6.79
N LEU A 311 -0.76 -28.14 6.50
CA LEU A 311 -0.54 -29.47 5.92
C LEU A 311 -0.26 -30.55 6.97
N PHE A 312 -0.22 -30.19 8.26
CA PHE A 312 0.08 -31.16 9.32
C PHE A 312 -0.79 -32.41 9.21
N PRO A 313 -0.21 -33.63 9.24
CA PRO A 313 -0.96 -34.88 9.07
C PRO A 313 -2.02 -35.04 10.16
N ARG A 314 -3.25 -35.39 9.76
CA ARG A 314 -4.40 -35.39 10.68
C ARG A 314 -4.42 -36.57 11.64
N GLY A 315 -3.60 -37.59 11.42
CA GLY A 315 -3.41 -38.73 12.36
C GLY A 315 -2.30 -38.55 13.37
N GLU A 316 -1.63 -37.39 13.36
CA GLU A 316 -0.48 -37.11 14.22
C GLU A 316 -0.77 -36.03 15.29
N SER A 317 -0.01 -36.07 16.37
CA SER A 317 -0.18 -35.12 17.48
C SER A 317 0.55 -33.79 17.20
N PHE A 318 -0.20 -32.73 16.93
CA PHE A 318 0.38 -31.40 16.79
C PHE A 318 0.99 -30.88 18.12
N ASP A 319 0.44 -31.30 19.27
CA ASP A 319 0.99 -30.90 20.57
C ASP A 319 2.38 -31.45 20.81
N ALA A 320 2.71 -32.62 20.23
CA ALA A 320 4.05 -33.20 20.33
C ALA A 320 5.14 -32.32 19.70
N ILE A 321 4.81 -31.57 18.64
CA ILE A 321 5.77 -30.66 17.96
C ILE A 321 5.83 -29.26 18.58
N ARG A 322 5.00 -28.95 19.60
CA ARG A 322 5.14 -27.71 20.40
C ARG A 322 6.45 -27.65 21.12
N THR A 323 6.98 -28.81 21.59
CA THR A 323 8.40 -28.96 21.97
C THR A 323 9.21 -28.99 20.69
N TYR A 324 9.47 -27.81 20.13
CA TYR A 324 10.01 -27.65 18.77
C TYR A 324 11.51 -27.98 18.66
N GLU A 325 12.20 -28.16 19.78
CA GLU A 325 13.63 -28.47 19.79
C GLU A 325 13.96 -29.54 20.82
N LEU A 326 14.91 -30.42 20.50
CA LEU A 326 15.44 -31.46 21.34
C LEU A 326 16.96 -31.30 21.40
N TYR A 327 17.56 -31.62 22.58
CA TYR A 327 19.02 -31.54 22.71
C TYR A 327 19.69 -32.76 22.06
N ASP A 328 20.57 -32.51 21.09
CA ASP A 328 21.42 -33.52 20.45
C ASP A 328 22.80 -33.51 21.13
N SER A 329 23.06 -34.53 21.94
CA SER A 329 24.33 -34.65 22.66
C SER A 329 25.55 -34.85 21.76
N ASN A 330 25.37 -35.42 20.57
CA ASN A 330 26.45 -35.64 19.62
C ASN A 330 26.92 -34.34 18.96
N ARG A 331 25.97 -33.44 18.73
CA ARG A 331 26.25 -32.14 18.16
C ARG A 331 26.45 -31.03 19.19
N GLY A 332 26.05 -31.27 20.46
CA GLY A 332 26.10 -30.29 21.53
C GLY A 332 25.18 -29.09 21.32
N ILE A 333 24.09 -29.24 20.57
CA ILE A 333 23.13 -28.19 20.24
C ILE A 333 21.70 -28.69 20.34
N TYR A 334 20.75 -27.74 20.38
CA TYR A 334 19.36 -28.06 20.18
C TYR A 334 19.07 -28.18 18.66
N VAL A 335 18.37 -29.23 18.28
CA VAL A 335 17.94 -29.54 16.91
C VAL A 335 16.41 -29.52 16.83
N GLN A 336 15.85 -29.27 15.65
CA GLN A 336 14.38 -29.23 15.51
C GLN A 336 13.74 -30.60 15.75
N ASN A 337 12.62 -30.60 16.49
CA ASN A 337 11.75 -31.77 16.64
C ASN A 337 10.79 -31.85 15.46
N TRP A 338 11.21 -32.54 14.39
CA TRP A 338 10.42 -32.68 13.16
C TRP A 338 10.73 -33.97 12.42
N ASN A 339 9.72 -34.84 12.29
CA ASN A 339 9.87 -36.19 11.75
C ASN A 339 9.07 -36.40 10.44
N PHE A 340 8.54 -35.33 9.84
CA PHE A 340 7.64 -35.40 8.68
C PHE A 340 8.33 -35.11 7.34
N GLY A 341 9.66 -35.18 7.29
CA GLY A 341 10.43 -34.88 6.08
C GLY A 341 10.37 -33.39 5.69
N ASP A 342 10.92 -33.09 4.51
CA ASP A 342 11.08 -31.70 4.01
C ASP A 342 10.26 -31.43 2.74
N ALA A 343 9.21 -32.21 2.48
CA ALA A 343 8.29 -31.95 1.36
C ALA A 343 7.75 -30.51 1.47
N LEU A 344 7.70 -29.80 0.34
CA LEU A 344 7.38 -28.37 0.31
C LEU A 344 8.24 -27.52 1.25
N LYS A 345 9.43 -28.00 1.63
CA LYS A 345 10.37 -27.36 2.55
C LYS A 345 9.78 -27.12 3.96
N MET A 346 8.84 -27.97 4.35
CA MET A 346 8.24 -27.94 5.68
C MET A 346 9.28 -28.19 6.78
N GLN A 347 9.11 -27.51 7.88
CA GLN A 347 9.87 -27.64 9.11
C GLN A 347 8.90 -27.51 10.28
N ASN A 348 9.35 -27.81 11.49
CA ASN A 348 8.54 -27.53 12.67
C ASN A 348 8.12 -26.03 12.68
N PRO A 349 6.82 -25.70 12.72
CA PRO A 349 6.36 -24.31 12.61
C PRO A 349 6.83 -23.43 13.75
N TYR A 350 7.04 -23.98 14.94
CA TYR A 350 7.60 -23.24 16.07
C TYR A 350 9.11 -23.06 15.94
N TRP A 351 9.83 -24.00 15.28
CA TRP A 351 11.23 -23.80 14.91
C TRP A 351 11.35 -22.62 13.94
N VAL A 352 10.52 -22.58 12.90
CA VAL A 352 10.48 -21.45 11.96
C VAL A 352 10.24 -20.13 12.70
N ALA A 353 9.30 -20.11 13.64
CA ALA A 353 8.97 -18.91 14.40
C ALA A 353 10.07 -18.46 15.40
N HIS A 354 10.83 -19.40 15.98
CA HIS A 354 11.74 -19.10 17.08
C HIS A 354 13.23 -19.27 16.76
N ARG A 355 13.56 -20.05 15.72
CA ARG A 355 14.95 -20.38 15.33
C ARG A 355 15.33 -19.92 13.92
N MET A 356 14.37 -19.37 13.15
CA MET A 356 14.63 -18.66 11.91
C MET A 356 14.18 -17.21 12.13
N VAL A 357 15.03 -16.41 12.77
CA VAL A 357 14.69 -15.09 13.28
C VAL A 357 15.20 -14.02 12.33
N ARG A 358 14.27 -13.24 11.82
CA ARG A 358 14.56 -12.05 11.03
C ARG A 358 14.11 -10.81 11.79
N GLU A 359 15.01 -9.84 11.94
CA GLU A 359 14.77 -8.63 12.72
C GLU A 359 15.33 -7.40 11.99
N ASN A 360 14.55 -6.34 11.93
CA ASN A 360 14.96 -5.04 11.42
C ASN A 360 14.83 -4.00 12.54
N ASN A 361 15.88 -3.21 12.71
CA ASN A 361 15.91 -2.08 13.63
C ASN A 361 16.16 -0.82 12.82
N ARG A 362 15.17 0.07 12.76
CA ARG A 362 15.24 1.32 12.00
C ARG A 362 15.25 2.52 12.93
N SER A 363 16.16 3.44 12.64
CA SER A 363 16.14 4.80 13.18
C SER A 363 16.03 5.80 12.04
N ARG A 364 15.14 6.79 12.14
CA ARG A 364 14.92 7.78 11.10
C ARG A 364 14.82 9.19 11.69
N TYR A 365 15.49 10.13 11.05
CA TYR A 365 15.42 11.54 11.34
C TYR A 365 14.84 12.28 10.14
N MET A 366 13.77 13.04 10.34
CA MET A 366 13.25 13.96 9.34
C MET A 366 13.32 15.37 9.91
N LEU A 367 14.23 16.16 9.38
CA LEU A 367 14.38 17.58 9.68
C LEU A 367 13.78 18.40 8.56
N SER A 368 12.94 19.36 8.88
CA SER A 368 12.36 20.28 7.90
C SER A 368 12.46 21.71 8.38
N GLY A 369 12.80 22.61 7.47
CA GLY A 369 12.81 24.04 7.68
C GLY A 369 12.13 24.76 6.54
N SER A 370 11.32 25.77 6.83
CA SER A 370 10.72 26.66 5.85
C SER A 370 10.85 28.10 6.33
N LEU A 371 11.36 28.95 5.47
CA LEU A 371 11.48 30.37 5.67
C LEU A 371 10.61 31.08 4.64
N LYS A 372 9.61 31.84 5.10
CA LYS A 372 8.75 32.66 4.27
C LYS A 372 8.96 34.13 4.57
N TYR A 373 9.31 34.92 3.56
CA TYR A 373 9.47 36.36 3.66
C TYR A 373 8.45 37.11 2.81
N LYS A 374 7.62 37.89 3.42
CA LYS A 374 6.68 38.82 2.76
C LYS A 374 7.44 40.06 2.24
N VAL A 375 7.66 40.12 0.93
CA VAL A 375 8.31 41.24 0.27
C VAL A 375 7.32 42.39 0.16
N THR A 376 6.11 42.10 -0.29
CA THR A 376 4.95 43.02 -0.36
C THR A 376 3.69 42.26 0.05
N ASP A 377 2.52 42.89 0.05
CA ASP A 377 1.25 42.23 0.37
C ASP A 377 0.82 41.20 -0.69
N TRP A 378 1.36 41.31 -1.90
CA TRP A 378 1.05 40.43 -3.03
C TRP A 378 2.22 39.52 -3.45
N LEU A 379 3.41 39.67 -2.85
CA LEU A 379 4.60 38.89 -3.17
C LEU A 379 5.24 38.36 -1.89
N ASP A 380 5.38 37.08 -1.77
CA ASP A 380 6.25 36.43 -0.79
C ASP A 380 7.25 35.48 -1.45
N VAL A 381 8.37 35.28 -0.77
CA VAL A 381 9.39 34.30 -1.16
C VAL A 381 9.48 33.25 -0.06
N THR A 382 9.41 31.99 -0.46
CA THR A 382 9.48 30.84 0.46
C THR A 382 10.65 29.96 0.07
N GLY A 383 11.56 29.70 1.00
CA GLY A 383 12.59 28.68 0.88
C GLY A 383 12.28 27.52 1.80
N ARG A 384 12.46 26.29 1.34
CA ARG A 384 12.28 25.07 2.13
C ARG A 384 13.48 24.15 2.01
N LEU A 385 13.78 23.46 3.10
CA LEU A 385 14.81 22.42 3.14
C LEU A 385 14.29 21.25 3.97
N ARG A 386 14.51 20.03 3.49
CA ARG A 386 14.26 18.80 4.24
C ARG A 386 15.45 17.87 4.13
N TRP A 387 15.86 17.34 5.26
CA TRP A 387 16.78 16.23 5.38
C TRP A 387 16.03 15.04 6.00
N ASP A 388 16.10 13.91 5.32
CA ASP A 388 15.51 12.65 5.74
C ASP A 388 16.61 11.59 5.71
N ASP A 389 16.90 10.96 6.84
CA ASP A 389 17.97 9.97 6.99
C ASP A 389 17.40 8.77 7.77
N ALA A 390 17.29 7.63 7.11
CA ALA A 390 16.85 6.37 7.67
C ALA A 390 18.00 5.36 7.68
N ALA A 391 18.35 4.85 8.84
CA ALA A 391 19.32 3.78 9.02
C ALA A 391 18.60 2.51 9.50
N VAL A 392 18.71 1.42 8.77
CA VAL A 392 18.12 0.12 9.09
C VAL A 392 19.22 -0.89 9.30
N LYS A 393 19.24 -1.50 10.49
CA LYS A 393 20.07 -2.67 10.79
C LYS A 393 19.20 -3.91 10.60
N GLN A 394 19.59 -4.78 9.68
CA GLN A 394 18.90 -6.04 9.38
C GLN A 394 19.71 -7.20 9.93
N GLU A 395 19.05 -8.16 10.56
CA GLU A 395 19.63 -9.42 11.00
C GLU A 395 18.73 -10.60 10.58
N ASP A 396 19.35 -11.65 10.03
CA ASP A 396 18.72 -12.93 9.70
C ASP A 396 19.54 -14.06 10.35
N LYS A 397 18.96 -14.74 11.32
CA LYS A 397 19.59 -15.82 12.08
C LYS A 397 18.81 -17.11 11.87
N ARG A 398 19.43 -18.09 11.22
CA ARG A 398 18.85 -19.41 11.02
C ARG A 398 19.73 -20.43 11.73
N TYR A 399 19.18 -21.05 12.77
CA TYR A 399 19.94 -21.95 13.62
C TYR A 399 20.29 -23.24 12.94
N ALA A 400 21.38 -23.86 13.36
CA ALA A 400 21.79 -25.20 12.95
C ALA A 400 20.65 -26.21 13.20
N SER A 401 20.39 -27.11 12.26
CA SER A 401 19.21 -27.97 12.10
C SER A 401 18.08 -27.40 11.27
N THR A 402 18.13 -26.13 10.88
CA THR A 402 17.35 -25.64 9.75
C THR A 402 17.78 -26.39 8.48
N ILE A 403 16.83 -26.70 7.58
CA ILE A 403 17.16 -27.45 6.34
C ILE A 403 18.21 -26.73 5.51
N ASP A 404 19.09 -27.52 4.86
CA ASP A 404 20.27 -27.00 4.17
C ASP A 404 19.95 -25.98 3.08
N LEU A 405 18.80 -26.13 2.40
CA LEU A 405 18.34 -25.14 1.41
C LEU A 405 18.27 -23.72 1.99
N PHE A 406 17.94 -23.58 3.28
CA PHE A 406 17.79 -22.28 3.92
C PHE A 406 19.00 -21.90 4.76
N ALA A 407 19.65 -22.87 5.37
CA ALA A 407 20.79 -22.61 6.23
C ALA A 407 22.12 -22.53 5.43
N HIS A 408 22.17 -23.12 4.24
CA HIS A 408 23.39 -23.23 3.40
C HIS A 408 24.59 -23.83 4.16
N SER A 409 24.37 -24.35 5.34
CA SER A 409 25.37 -25.00 6.21
C SER A 409 24.70 -25.75 7.36
N LYS A 410 25.28 -26.89 7.76
CA LYS A 410 24.88 -27.63 8.97
C LYS A 410 25.14 -26.87 10.28
N TYR A 411 25.89 -25.77 10.21
CA TYR A 411 26.23 -24.94 11.37
C TYR A 411 25.31 -23.71 11.56
N GLY A 412 24.35 -23.52 10.65
CA GLY A 412 23.42 -22.39 10.63
C GLY A 412 23.77 -21.34 9.58
N TYR A 413 22.98 -20.27 9.56
CA TYR A 413 23.12 -19.15 8.64
C TYR A 413 23.05 -17.82 9.36
N TYR A 414 23.85 -16.88 8.91
CA TYR A 414 23.81 -15.50 9.39
C TYR A 414 23.80 -14.50 8.24
N GLY A 415 22.80 -13.63 8.27
CA GLY A 415 22.72 -12.44 7.45
C GLY A 415 22.75 -11.20 8.33
N HIS A 416 23.56 -10.22 7.97
CA HIS A 416 23.63 -8.91 8.61
C HIS A 416 23.84 -7.86 7.54
N ALA A 417 22.97 -6.84 7.50
CA ALA A 417 23.13 -5.71 6.61
C ALA A 417 22.80 -4.40 7.32
N LYS A 418 23.42 -3.34 6.86
CA LYS A 418 23.11 -1.96 7.24
C LYS A 418 22.69 -1.20 6.00
N VAL A 419 21.45 -0.79 5.99
CA VAL A 419 20.88 0.02 4.91
C VAL A 419 20.77 1.45 5.39
N ASN A 420 21.33 2.40 4.63
CA ASN A 420 21.15 3.83 4.86
C ASN A 420 20.42 4.42 3.65
N ASP A 421 19.27 5.02 3.88
CA ASP A 421 18.48 5.73 2.88
C ASP A 421 18.42 7.20 3.26
N ARG A 422 19.05 8.05 2.47
CA ARG A 422 19.19 9.50 2.71
C ARG A 422 18.55 10.28 1.59
N SER A 423 17.81 11.31 1.96
CA SER A 423 17.22 12.26 1.03
C SER A 423 17.43 13.69 1.51
N LEU A 424 17.91 14.52 0.63
CA LEU A 424 18.00 15.96 0.82
C LEU A 424 17.18 16.64 -0.28
N TYR A 425 16.18 17.39 0.11
CA TYR A 425 15.35 18.20 -0.79
C TYR A 425 15.41 19.66 -0.39
N GLY A 426 15.48 20.54 -1.38
CA GLY A 426 15.34 21.99 -1.15
C GLY A 426 14.63 22.65 -2.32
N ASP A 427 13.90 23.73 -2.02
CA ASP A 427 13.30 24.60 -3.02
C ASP A 427 13.31 26.07 -2.58
N LEU A 428 13.27 26.95 -3.59
CA LEU A 428 13.06 28.38 -3.44
C LEU A 428 11.96 28.79 -4.40
N MET A 429 10.92 29.48 -3.89
CA MET A 429 9.73 29.81 -4.66
C MET A 429 9.26 31.23 -4.34
N ALA A 430 9.01 32.01 -5.39
CA ALA A 430 8.30 33.27 -5.31
C ALA A 430 6.79 33.02 -5.52
N ASN A 431 5.97 33.51 -4.60
CA ASN A 431 4.53 33.38 -4.62
C ASN A 431 3.91 34.78 -4.84
N ILE A 432 3.18 34.92 -5.91
CA ILE A 432 2.49 36.12 -6.32
C ILE A 432 0.99 35.89 -6.18
N ASN A 433 0.31 36.74 -5.40
CA ASN A 433 -1.14 36.72 -5.26
C ASN A 433 -1.67 38.14 -5.29
N LYS A 434 -2.27 38.53 -6.41
CA LYS A 434 -2.80 39.86 -6.61
C LYS A 434 -4.21 39.82 -7.18
N SER A 435 -5.11 40.48 -6.49
CA SER A 435 -6.49 40.64 -6.95
C SER A 435 -6.71 42.10 -7.40
N PHE A 436 -7.39 42.24 -8.52
CA PHE A 436 -7.92 43.47 -9.10
C PHE A 436 -9.46 43.38 -9.03
N GLU A 437 -10.17 44.40 -9.39
CA GLU A 437 -11.63 44.39 -9.34
C GLU A 437 -12.27 43.23 -10.12
N THR A 438 -11.74 42.93 -11.30
CA THR A 438 -12.28 41.90 -12.20
C THR A 438 -11.38 40.72 -12.41
N PHE A 439 -10.10 40.86 -12.09
CA PHE A 439 -9.10 39.79 -12.33
C PHE A 439 -8.31 39.47 -11.08
N SER A 440 -7.91 38.23 -10.93
CA SER A 440 -6.94 37.77 -9.96
C SER A 440 -5.80 37.02 -10.65
N ILE A 441 -4.60 37.21 -10.15
CA ILE A 441 -3.39 36.52 -10.60
C ILE A 441 -2.78 35.81 -9.39
N GLY A 442 -2.70 34.51 -9.43
CA GLY A 442 -1.88 33.68 -8.57
C GLY A 442 -0.73 33.11 -9.37
N ALA A 443 0.51 33.29 -8.95
CA ALA A 443 1.64 32.67 -9.62
C ALA A 443 2.65 32.13 -8.60
N ASN A 444 3.26 31.00 -8.92
CA ASN A 444 4.34 30.40 -8.16
C ASN A 444 5.46 30.07 -9.14
N VAL A 445 6.63 30.67 -8.96
CA VAL A 445 7.81 30.46 -9.81
C VAL A 445 8.97 30.09 -8.92
N GLY A 446 9.66 29.00 -9.24
CA GLY A 446 10.74 28.55 -8.39
C GLY A 446 11.63 27.49 -8.99
N GLY A 447 12.60 27.06 -8.21
CA GLY A 447 13.47 25.94 -8.50
C GLY A 447 13.60 25.01 -7.31
N SER A 448 13.90 23.76 -7.57
CA SER A 448 14.13 22.76 -6.54
C SER A 448 15.29 21.84 -6.89
N PHE A 449 15.86 21.23 -5.87
CA PHE A 449 16.81 20.14 -6.02
C PHE A 449 16.44 18.99 -5.10
N SER A 450 16.71 17.78 -5.56
CA SER A 450 16.59 16.54 -4.79
C SER A 450 17.86 15.73 -4.94
N ARG A 451 18.33 15.16 -3.84
CA ARG A 451 19.50 14.28 -3.78
C ARG A 451 19.15 13.09 -2.93
N THR A 452 19.21 11.90 -3.48
CA THR A 452 19.01 10.66 -2.74
C THR A 452 20.26 9.80 -2.78
N LYS A 453 20.52 9.10 -1.68
CA LYS A 453 21.59 8.11 -1.57
C LYS A 453 21.05 6.90 -0.84
N TYR A 454 21.01 5.77 -1.51
CA TYR A 454 20.79 4.46 -0.93
C TYR A 454 22.12 3.72 -0.83
N ASP A 455 22.41 3.16 0.34
CA ASP A 455 23.67 2.50 0.66
C ASP A 455 23.36 1.26 1.49
N ASN A 456 23.63 0.07 0.95
CA ASN A 456 23.38 -1.20 1.62
C ASN A 456 24.70 -2.00 1.69
N GLU A 457 25.19 -2.18 2.90
CA GLU A 457 26.42 -2.91 3.17
C GLU A 457 26.16 -4.05 4.14
N GLY A 458 26.71 -5.22 3.88
CA GLY A 458 26.50 -6.36 4.76
C GLY A 458 27.19 -7.63 4.34
N HIS A 459 26.81 -8.68 5.04
CA HIS A 459 27.34 -10.03 4.88
C HIS A 459 26.22 -11.04 5.07
N GLN A 460 26.20 -12.08 4.26
CA GLN A 460 25.23 -13.17 4.43
C GLN A 460 25.83 -14.50 3.97
N GLY A 461 25.45 -15.59 4.65
CA GLY A 461 25.82 -16.94 4.23
C GLY A 461 25.76 -17.98 5.34
N GLY A 462 26.04 -19.23 4.96
CA GLY A 462 26.17 -20.36 5.84
C GLY A 462 27.38 -20.19 6.80
N LEU A 463 27.22 -20.68 8.04
CA LEU A 463 28.23 -20.56 9.08
C LEU A 463 29.25 -21.73 9.02
N LYS A 464 30.47 -21.47 9.51
CA LYS A 464 31.51 -22.46 9.86
C LYS A 464 31.27 -22.99 11.28
N ALA A 465 31.94 -24.08 11.61
CA ALA A 465 32.02 -24.53 12.98
C ALA A 465 32.66 -23.47 13.90
N PRO A 466 32.20 -23.37 15.17
CA PRO A 466 31.10 -24.11 15.79
C PRO A 466 29.70 -23.55 15.41
N SER A 467 28.66 -24.37 15.59
CA SER A 467 27.26 -24.04 15.24
C SER A 467 26.75 -22.79 15.97
N ASN A 468 25.89 -22.04 15.28
CA ASN A 468 25.12 -20.91 15.84
C ASN A 468 25.97 -19.72 16.33
N ILE A 469 27.16 -19.53 15.79
CA ILE A 469 27.99 -18.34 16.04
C ILE A 469 27.62 -17.25 15.04
N PHE A 470 26.65 -16.43 15.38
CA PHE A 470 26.09 -15.40 14.50
C PHE A 470 26.96 -14.15 14.44
N THR A 471 28.04 -14.23 13.67
CA THR A 471 28.98 -13.14 13.39
C THR A 471 29.44 -13.21 11.92
N PRO A 472 29.70 -12.08 11.25
CA PRO A 472 30.24 -12.08 9.90
C PRO A 472 31.51 -12.90 9.73
N ASN A 473 32.38 -12.96 10.75
CA ASN A 473 33.63 -13.72 10.70
C ASN A 473 33.44 -15.24 10.66
N ALA A 474 32.26 -15.74 11.06
CA ALA A 474 31.92 -17.16 11.03
C ALA A 474 31.27 -17.60 9.70
N ILE A 475 31.01 -16.69 8.78
CA ILE A 475 30.41 -17.02 7.47
C ILE A 475 31.45 -17.75 6.60
N ASP A 476 30.98 -18.79 5.90
CA ASP A 476 31.79 -19.56 4.95
C ASP A 476 31.66 -19.02 3.54
N TYR A 477 32.65 -18.33 3.06
CA TYR A 477 32.71 -17.80 1.71
C TYR A 477 33.51 -18.71 0.72
N SER A 478 33.64 -19.98 1.04
CA SER A 478 34.30 -20.94 0.10
C SER A 478 33.58 -21.03 -1.24
N GLU A 479 32.26 -20.83 -1.23
CA GLU A 479 31.44 -20.72 -2.43
C GLU A 479 30.57 -19.42 -2.34
N VAL A 480 30.72 -18.54 -3.33
CA VAL A 480 29.95 -17.30 -3.42
C VAL A 480 28.73 -17.53 -4.29
N THR A 481 27.55 -17.42 -3.68
CA THR A 481 26.25 -17.55 -4.36
C THR A 481 25.41 -16.32 -4.09
N ASN A 482 24.19 -16.27 -4.60
CA ASN A 482 23.28 -15.15 -4.29
C ASN A 482 22.99 -15.04 -2.78
N ASP A 483 22.90 -16.16 -2.07
CA ASP A 483 22.56 -16.22 -0.64
C ASP A 483 23.81 -16.38 0.27
N ASN A 484 25.01 -16.43 -0.31
CA ASN A 484 26.27 -16.58 0.42
C ASN A 484 27.32 -15.62 -0.15
N ARG A 485 27.27 -14.36 0.28
CA ARG A 485 28.13 -13.30 -0.26
C ARG A 485 28.20 -12.06 0.64
N PRO A 486 29.24 -11.24 0.50
CA PRO A 486 29.18 -9.84 0.92
C PRO A 486 28.08 -9.10 0.16
N ILE A 487 27.41 -8.18 0.83
CA ILE A 487 26.37 -7.31 0.26
C ILE A 487 26.99 -5.92 0.10
N TYR A 488 26.91 -5.37 -1.10
CA TYR A 488 27.24 -3.97 -1.35
C TYR A 488 26.38 -3.45 -2.48
N ASP A 489 25.54 -2.46 -2.17
CA ASP A 489 24.67 -1.83 -3.16
C ASP A 489 24.59 -0.33 -2.88
N LEU A 490 25.02 0.49 -3.84
CA LEU A 490 25.10 1.93 -3.72
C LEU A 490 24.42 2.60 -4.90
N HIS A 491 23.35 3.34 -4.62
CA HIS A 491 22.67 4.17 -5.60
C HIS A 491 22.66 5.64 -5.18
N LYS A 492 22.98 6.51 -6.12
CA LYS A 492 22.87 7.96 -5.96
C LYS A 492 22.00 8.50 -7.06
N HIS A 493 21.08 9.40 -6.73
CA HIS A 493 20.22 10.03 -7.70
C HIS A 493 20.08 11.52 -7.40
N ALA A 494 20.14 12.34 -8.45
CA ALA A 494 20.08 13.79 -8.37
C ALA A 494 19.10 14.35 -9.39
N VAL A 495 18.18 15.19 -8.97
CA VAL A 495 17.27 15.92 -9.84
C VAL A 495 17.33 17.39 -9.51
N ASN A 496 17.53 18.25 -10.51
CA ASN A 496 17.36 19.69 -10.43
C ASN A 496 16.13 20.10 -11.25
N SER A 497 15.43 21.13 -10.81
CA SER A 497 14.19 21.50 -11.49
C SER A 497 13.94 22.99 -11.47
N LEU A 498 13.30 23.48 -12.53
CA LEU A 498 12.66 24.79 -12.57
C LEU A 498 11.17 24.59 -12.84
N PHE A 499 10.33 25.33 -12.16
CA PHE A 499 8.88 25.25 -12.32
C PHE A 499 8.19 26.59 -12.24
N ALA A 500 7.06 26.67 -12.90
CA ALA A 500 6.14 27.79 -12.82
C ALA A 500 4.70 27.29 -12.83
N ASN A 501 3.86 27.91 -12.03
CA ASN A 501 2.42 27.73 -12.06
C ASN A 501 1.78 29.12 -12.06
N VAL A 502 0.85 29.36 -12.99
CA VAL A 502 0.11 30.61 -13.12
C VAL A 502 -1.38 30.31 -13.11
N GLU A 503 -2.12 30.98 -12.27
CA GLU A 503 -3.56 30.94 -12.19
C GLU A 503 -4.12 32.34 -12.48
N LEU A 504 -4.97 32.41 -13.46
CA LEU A 504 -5.70 33.60 -13.85
C LEU A 504 -7.17 33.43 -13.52
N GLY A 505 -7.71 34.27 -12.66
CA GLY A 505 -9.12 34.30 -12.31
C GLY A 505 -9.83 35.51 -12.91
N TRP A 506 -11.02 35.33 -13.44
CA TRP A 506 -11.88 36.39 -13.95
C TRP A 506 -13.20 36.42 -13.17
N LYS A 507 -13.47 37.54 -12.50
CA LYS A 507 -14.67 37.80 -11.67
C LYS A 507 -14.97 36.71 -10.63
N SER A 508 -13.97 35.94 -10.21
CA SER A 508 -14.15 34.72 -9.39
C SER A 508 -15.06 33.65 -9.98
N ILE A 509 -15.29 33.69 -11.29
CA ILE A 509 -16.19 32.82 -12.05
C ILE A 509 -15.40 31.85 -12.91
N LEU A 510 -14.43 32.35 -13.68
CA LEU A 510 -13.57 31.56 -14.58
C LEU A 510 -12.13 31.58 -14.07
N TYR A 511 -11.50 30.43 -14.13
CA TYR A 511 -10.10 30.27 -13.78
C TYR A 511 -9.37 29.47 -14.85
N LEU A 512 -8.18 29.95 -15.22
CA LEU A 512 -7.23 29.27 -16.10
C LEU A 512 -5.96 29.01 -15.32
N THR A 513 -5.53 27.76 -15.26
CA THR A 513 -4.28 27.34 -14.62
C THR A 513 -3.30 26.83 -15.66
N LEU A 514 -2.10 27.39 -15.70
CA LEU A 514 -1.00 26.97 -16.56
C LEU A 514 0.16 26.52 -15.67
N THR A 515 0.66 25.31 -15.89
CA THR A 515 1.79 24.76 -15.11
C THR A 515 2.87 24.29 -16.08
N GLY A 516 4.11 24.61 -15.78
CA GLY A 516 5.26 24.08 -16.49
C GLY A 516 6.36 23.72 -15.51
N ARG A 517 7.01 22.58 -15.73
CA ARG A 517 8.19 22.15 -14.97
C ARG A 517 9.20 21.53 -15.91
N ASN A 518 10.47 21.81 -15.71
CA ASN A 518 11.57 21.14 -16.38
C ASN A 518 12.48 20.50 -15.34
N ASP A 519 12.76 19.21 -15.52
CA ASP A 519 13.66 18.43 -14.67
C ASP A 519 14.92 18.06 -15.43
N TRP A 520 16.08 18.18 -14.77
CA TRP A 520 17.37 17.61 -15.16
C TRP A 520 17.68 16.46 -14.22
N ASP A 521 17.75 15.25 -14.78
CA ASP A 521 17.79 14.00 -14.01
C ASP A 521 19.08 13.22 -14.28
N SER A 522 19.86 12.97 -13.22
CA SER A 522 21.11 12.23 -13.31
C SER A 522 20.98 10.78 -13.79
N ALA A 523 19.78 10.20 -13.75
CA ALA A 523 19.52 8.88 -14.30
C ALA A 523 19.62 8.83 -15.84
N LEU A 524 19.62 10.00 -16.49
CA LEU A 524 19.76 10.15 -17.95
C LEU A 524 21.15 10.65 -18.36
N ASP A 525 22.06 10.76 -17.41
CA ASP A 525 23.45 11.14 -17.71
C ASP A 525 24.05 10.22 -18.79
N GLY A 526 24.76 10.81 -19.73
CA GLY A 526 25.34 10.10 -20.87
C GLY A 526 24.38 9.82 -22.04
N THR A 527 23.12 10.28 -21.95
CA THR A 527 22.18 10.28 -23.10
C THR A 527 22.10 11.64 -23.75
N SER A 528 21.52 11.72 -24.95
CA SER A 528 21.28 12.98 -25.63
C SER A 528 20.10 13.78 -25.05
N ASN A 529 19.44 13.31 -24.00
CA ASN A 529 18.19 13.88 -23.48
C ASN A 529 18.19 13.90 -21.94
N GLU A 530 19.00 14.78 -21.38
CA GLU A 530 19.20 14.88 -19.92
C GLU A 530 18.08 15.66 -19.21
N SER A 531 17.20 16.32 -19.94
CA SER A 531 16.10 17.10 -19.35
C SER A 531 14.78 16.92 -20.08
N PHE A 532 13.67 17.14 -19.35
CA PHE A 532 12.34 17.09 -19.95
C PHE A 532 11.39 18.07 -19.32
N PHE A 533 10.47 18.53 -20.16
CA PHE A 533 9.46 19.51 -19.82
C PHE A 533 8.09 18.85 -19.61
N TYR A 534 7.41 19.23 -18.54
CA TYR A 534 6.09 18.77 -18.13
C TYR A 534 5.07 19.91 -18.18
N PRO A 535 4.27 20.05 -19.22
CA PRO A 535 3.20 21.03 -19.29
C PRO A 535 1.90 20.52 -18.68
N SER A 536 1.11 21.46 -18.11
CA SER A 536 -0.27 21.21 -17.72
C SER A 536 -1.11 22.47 -17.94
N VAL A 537 -2.33 22.27 -18.41
CA VAL A 537 -3.34 23.33 -18.60
C VAL A 537 -4.63 22.87 -17.97
N GLY A 538 -5.27 23.76 -17.21
CA GLY A 538 -6.54 23.48 -16.58
C GLY A 538 -7.46 24.70 -16.57
N MET A 539 -8.75 24.45 -16.67
CA MET A 539 -9.80 25.46 -16.56
C MET A 539 -10.86 25.03 -15.56
N SER A 540 -11.41 26.00 -14.83
CA SER A 540 -12.62 25.80 -14.04
C SER A 540 -13.59 26.96 -14.21
N ALA A 541 -14.89 26.66 -14.17
CA ALA A 541 -15.95 27.63 -14.27
C ALA A 541 -17.02 27.39 -13.20
N VAL A 542 -17.34 28.43 -12.43
CA VAL A 542 -18.38 28.40 -11.40
C VAL A 542 -19.69 28.82 -12.04
N ILE A 543 -20.42 27.84 -12.57
CA ILE A 543 -21.65 28.05 -13.35
C ILE A 543 -22.73 28.74 -12.51
N SER A 544 -22.81 28.41 -11.20
CA SER A 544 -23.76 29.03 -10.27
C SER A 544 -23.55 30.53 -10.04
N GLN A 545 -22.42 31.08 -10.50
CA GLN A 545 -22.14 32.51 -10.49
C GLN A 545 -22.32 33.16 -11.87
N MET A 546 -22.54 32.35 -12.92
CA MET A 546 -22.74 32.82 -14.30
C MET A 546 -24.22 33.04 -14.64
N THR A 547 -25.10 32.26 -14.02
CA THR A 547 -26.54 32.30 -14.27
C THR A 547 -27.32 31.98 -13.00
N GLU A 548 -28.55 32.45 -12.93
CA GLU A 548 -29.45 32.10 -11.86
C GLU A 548 -29.73 30.60 -11.84
N MET A 549 -29.59 30.00 -10.69
CA MET A 549 -29.83 28.59 -10.46
C MET A 549 -31.15 28.35 -9.72
N PRO A 550 -31.80 27.19 -9.92
CA PRO A 550 -32.87 26.74 -9.04
C PRO A 550 -32.42 26.80 -7.58
N LYS A 551 -33.29 27.24 -6.68
CA LYS A 551 -32.99 27.46 -5.24
C LYS A 551 -32.37 26.27 -4.52
N PHE A 552 -32.58 25.05 -5.02
CA PHE A 552 -32.00 23.84 -4.44
C PHE A 552 -30.56 23.61 -4.87
N ILE A 553 -30.03 24.31 -5.89
CA ILE A 553 -28.61 24.25 -6.33
C ILE A 553 -27.87 25.44 -5.74
N ASN A 554 -27.05 25.22 -4.74
CA ASN A 554 -26.29 26.29 -4.07
C ASN A 554 -24.94 26.56 -4.75
N TYR A 555 -24.37 25.54 -5.38
CA TYR A 555 -23.09 25.65 -6.04
C TYR A 555 -22.99 24.66 -7.19
N LEU A 556 -22.49 25.11 -8.33
CA LEU A 556 -22.19 24.28 -9.49
C LEU A 556 -20.93 24.76 -10.16
N LYS A 557 -19.93 23.86 -10.21
CA LYS A 557 -18.63 24.10 -10.87
C LYS A 557 -18.35 22.99 -11.88
N VAL A 558 -17.86 23.36 -13.05
CA VAL A 558 -17.27 22.44 -14.03
C VAL A 558 -15.77 22.69 -14.14
N ARG A 559 -15.01 21.65 -14.43
CA ARG A 559 -13.57 21.72 -14.59
C ARG A 559 -13.10 20.80 -15.72
N ALA A 560 -11.99 21.18 -16.34
CA ALA A 560 -11.29 20.35 -17.32
C ALA A 560 -9.78 20.62 -17.22
N SER A 561 -8.98 19.58 -17.39
CA SER A 561 -7.52 19.71 -17.41
C SER A 561 -6.87 18.71 -18.34
N TRP A 562 -5.70 19.09 -18.84
CA TRP A 562 -4.77 18.24 -19.56
C TRP A 562 -3.37 18.40 -18.97
N ALA A 563 -2.63 17.29 -18.88
CA ALA A 563 -1.25 17.29 -18.42
C ALA A 563 -0.43 16.21 -19.14
N SER A 564 0.85 16.48 -19.29
CA SER A 564 1.83 15.54 -19.78
C SER A 564 2.99 15.45 -18.81
N VAL A 565 3.15 14.31 -18.14
CA VAL A 565 4.11 14.12 -17.05
C VAL A 565 4.97 12.88 -17.32
N GLY A 566 6.27 12.96 -17.06
CA GLY A 566 7.17 11.80 -17.13
C GLY A 566 7.03 10.93 -15.87
N SER A 567 7.40 9.66 -15.96
CA SER A 567 7.57 8.79 -14.78
C SER A 567 9.02 8.84 -14.30
N ALA A 568 9.20 8.61 -12.99
CA ALA A 568 10.54 8.50 -12.40
C ALA A 568 11.38 7.42 -13.12
N ILE A 569 12.67 7.66 -13.24
CA ILE A 569 13.61 6.76 -13.90
C ILE A 569 14.47 6.11 -12.82
N SER A 570 14.72 4.80 -12.97
CA SER A 570 15.57 4.09 -12.02
C SER A 570 17.02 4.61 -12.09
N PRO A 571 17.68 4.87 -10.97
CA PRO A 571 19.08 5.25 -10.95
C PRO A 571 19.95 4.23 -11.72
N ASN A 572 21.01 4.72 -12.33
CA ASN A 572 21.99 3.92 -13.08
C ASN A 572 21.42 3.14 -14.29
N ILE A 573 20.22 3.47 -14.77
CA ILE A 573 19.60 2.75 -15.90
C ILE A 573 20.43 2.85 -17.16
N THR A 574 21.18 3.95 -17.37
CA THR A 574 22.02 4.20 -18.53
C THR A 574 23.43 3.63 -18.39
N SER A 575 23.73 2.91 -17.31
CA SER A 575 25.02 2.21 -17.18
C SER A 575 25.15 1.11 -18.24
N PRO A 576 26.20 1.12 -19.10
CA PRO A 576 26.33 0.17 -20.20
C PRO A 576 26.71 -1.23 -19.74
N TRP A 577 27.13 -1.40 -18.51
CA TRP A 577 27.45 -2.70 -17.90
C TRP A 577 27.16 -2.68 -16.41
N ARG A 578 26.80 -3.85 -15.87
CA ARG A 578 26.54 -4.06 -14.45
C ARG A 578 27.09 -5.40 -14.03
N TYR A 579 27.52 -5.50 -12.78
CA TYR A 579 27.91 -6.76 -12.17
C TYR A 579 26.71 -7.36 -11.47
N GLU A 580 26.12 -8.39 -12.05
CA GLU A 580 24.85 -8.95 -11.61
C GLU A 580 24.96 -10.45 -11.37
N TYR A 581 24.09 -10.97 -10.49
CA TYR A 581 23.88 -12.40 -10.38
C TYR A 581 23.14 -12.93 -11.61
N VAL A 582 23.72 -13.92 -12.28
CA VAL A 582 23.17 -14.57 -13.47
C VAL A 582 22.61 -15.93 -13.08
N PRO A 583 21.29 -16.10 -12.94
CA PRO A 583 20.68 -17.35 -12.47
C PRO A 583 21.05 -18.56 -13.33
N ALA A 584 21.25 -18.35 -14.63
CA ALA A 584 21.60 -19.43 -15.57
C ALA A 584 22.98 -20.07 -15.29
N THR A 585 23.92 -19.29 -14.75
CA THR A 585 25.27 -19.76 -14.42
C THR A 585 25.48 -19.96 -12.92
N GLY A 586 24.55 -19.47 -12.09
CA GLY A 586 24.67 -19.49 -10.63
C GLY A 586 25.77 -18.57 -10.08
N THR A 587 26.27 -17.63 -10.87
CA THR A 587 27.43 -16.79 -10.51
C THR A 587 27.16 -15.31 -10.78
N TYR A 588 27.99 -14.45 -10.18
CA TYR A 588 28.06 -13.04 -10.54
C TYR A 588 28.92 -12.81 -11.75
N SER A 589 28.43 -12.07 -12.72
CA SER A 589 29.19 -11.71 -13.92
C SER A 589 28.81 -10.32 -14.41
N THR A 590 29.65 -9.77 -15.29
CA THR A 590 29.36 -8.54 -16.00
C THR A 590 28.27 -8.80 -17.02
N VAL A 591 27.18 -8.08 -16.93
CA VAL A 591 26.08 -8.07 -17.90
C VAL A 591 26.11 -6.74 -18.63
N THR A 592 26.16 -6.81 -19.96
CA THR A 592 26.24 -5.63 -20.82
C THR A 592 24.87 -5.22 -21.33
N TYR A 593 24.63 -3.92 -21.34
CA TYR A 593 23.34 -3.33 -21.74
C TYR A 593 23.51 -2.43 -22.94
N LEU A 594 22.72 -2.70 -23.98
CA LEU A 594 22.50 -1.78 -25.09
C LEU A 594 21.30 -0.89 -24.74
N PHE A 595 21.49 0.42 -24.83
CA PHE A 595 20.38 1.37 -24.67
C PHE A 595 20.30 2.34 -25.84
N PRO A 596 19.10 2.86 -26.14
CA PRO A 596 18.95 3.80 -27.25
C PRO A 596 19.77 5.06 -27.01
N LYS A 597 20.38 5.60 -28.05
CA LYS A 597 21.15 6.85 -27.99
C LYS A 597 20.34 8.01 -27.39
N THR A 598 19.05 8.03 -27.65
CA THR A 598 18.10 8.96 -27.07
C THR A 598 17.19 8.17 -26.12
N PHE A 599 17.37 8.33 -24.83
CA PHE A 599 16.55 7.69 -23.79
C PHE A 599 15.59 8.72 -23.20
N TYR A 600 14.33 8.34 -23.01
CA TYR A 600 13.28 9.21 -22.47
C TYR A 600 12.68 8.62 -21.19
N PRO A 601 12.17 9.45 -20.26
CA PRO A 601 11.25 8.95 -19.26
C PRO A 601 9.98 8.41 -19.92
N GLU A 602 9.34 7.44 -19.29
CA GLU A 602 7.97 7.07 -19.69
C GLU A 602 7.08 8.31 -19.54
N ARG A 603 6.19 8.55 -20.51
CA ARG A 603 5.38 9.77 -20.55
C ARG A 603 3.90 9.46 -20.43
N THR A 604 3.25 10.05 -19.44
CA THR A 604 1.81 9.96 -19.24
C THR A 604 1.11 11.22 -19.69
N ASP A 605 0.35 11.13 -20.77
CA ASP A 605 -0.58 12.17 -21.24
C ASP A 605 -1.96 11.87 -20.67
N SER A 606 -2.55 12.84 -19.98
CA SER A 606 -3.83 12.67 -19.30
C SER A 606 -4.74 13.85 -19.54
N TRP A 607 -6.03 13.58 -19.69
CA TRP A 607 -7.09 14.58 -19.59
C TRP A 607 -8.11 14.17 -18.52
N GLU A 608 -8.73 15.17 -17.92
CA GLU A 608 -9.73 15.04 -16.88
C GLU A 608 -10.83 16.07 -17.10
N ALA A 609 -12.10 15.66 -16.93
CA ALA A 609 -13.25 16.55 -16.85
C ALA A 609 -14.04 16.22 -15.59
N GLY A 610 -14.53 17.24 -14.90
CA GLY A 610 -15.24 17.05 -13.65
C GLY A 610 -16.32 18.07 -13.39
N LEU A 611 -17.22 17.66 -12.48
CA LEU A 611 -18.36 18.45 -11.99
C LEU A 611 -18.35 18.40 -10.47
N THR A 612 -18.47 19.57 -9.83
CA THR A 612 -18.72 19.68 -8.38
C THR A 612 -20.01 20.42 -8.17
N ALA A 613 -20.95 19.83 -7.43
CA ALA A 613 -22.24 20.46 -7.14
C ALA A 613 -22.60 20.36 -5.64
N ARG A 614 -23.31 21.36 -5.14
CA ARG A 614 -23.83 21.38 -3.77
C ARG A 614 -25.31 21.75 -3.82
N PHE A 615 -26.14 20.99 -3.09
CA PHE A 615 -27.59 21.09 -3.11
C PHE A 615 -28.14 21.27 -1.70
N PHE A 616 -29.38 21.79 -1.60
CA PHE A 616 -30.19 21.86 -0.37
C PHE A 616 -29.42 22.51 0.79
N ASN A 617 -28.96 23.76 0.58
CA ASN A 617 -28.12 24.50 1.53
C ASN A 617 -26.84 23.76 1.93
N ASN A 618 -26.19 23.16 0.93
CA ASN A 618 -24.97 22.36 1.06
C ASN A 618 -25.15 21.05 1.84
N ALA A 619 -26.38 20.59 2.10
CA ALA A 619 -26.63 19.33 2.75
C ALA A 619 -26.17 18.12 1.91
N LEU A 620 -26.30 18.21 0.58
CA LEU A 620 -25.83 17.18 -0.36
C LEU A 620 -24.71 17.74 -1.23
N THR A 621 -23.59 17.04 -1.28
CA THR A 621 -22.46 17.36 -2.14
C THR A 621 -22.23 16.25 -3.16
N LEU A 622 -21.88 16.62 -4.38
CA LEU A 622 -21.55 15.71 -5.48
C LEU A 622 -20.23 16.15 -6.09
N ASP A 623 -19.30 15.23 -6.24
CA ASP A 623 -18.12 15.38 -7.08
C ASP A 623 -18.03 14.20 -8.07
N LEU A 624 -17.98 14.52 -9.35
CA LEU A 624 -17.88 13.56 -10.44
C LEU A 624 -16.67 13.90 -11.29
N THR A 625 -15.84 12.91 -11.56
CA THR A 625 -14.66 13.05 -12.41
C THR A 625 -14.61 11.94 -13.47
N LEU A 626 -14.39 12.32 -14.71
CA LEU A 626 -14.08 11.44 -15.83
C LEU A 626 -12.63 11.67 -16.23
N TYR A 627 -11.89 10.60 -16.49
CA TYR A 627 -10.48 10.71 -16.87
C TYR A 627 -10.05 9.67 -17.90
N GLN A 628 -9.02 10.01 -18.66
CA GLN A 628 -8.23 9.07 -19.43
C GLN A 628 -6.76 9.46 -19.37
N SER A 629 -5.89 8.47 -19.22
CA SER A 629 -4.44 8.62 -19.30
C SER A 629 -3.84 7.56 -20.22
N ASN A 630 -2.83 7.96 -20.98
CA ASN A 630 -2.03 7.09 -21.82
C ASN A 630 -0.56 7.23 -21.42
N THR A 631 0.08 6.14 -21.03
CA THR A 631 1.50 6.13 -20.70
C THR A 631 2.28 5.50 -21.85
N HIS A 632 3.07 6.33 -22.52
CA HIS A 632 3.87 6.00 -23.69
C HIS A 632 5.33 5.74 -23.33
N LYS A 633 6.10 5.20 -24.29
CA LYS A 633 7.54 4.96 -24.16
C LYS A 633 7.86 4.09 -22.93
N GLN A 634 7.06 3.03 -22.74
CA GLN A 634 7.30 2.06 -21.69
C GLN A 634 8.72 1.49 -21.81
N THR A 635 9.47 1.51 -20.72
CA THR A 635 10.82 0.96 -20.69
C THR A 635 10.77 -0.55 -20.44
N LEU A 636 11.27 -1.31 -21.38
CA LEU A 636 11.33 -2.76 -21.34
C LEU A 636 12.77 -3.23 -21.51
N VAL A 637 13.09 -4.39 -20.98
CA VAL A 637 14.39 -5.06 -21.17
C VAL A 637 14.14 -6.38 -21.86
N ARG A 638 14.89 -6.67 -22.90
CA ARG A 638 14.93 -8.00 -23.53
C ARG A 638 16.35 -8.55 -23.55
N ASN A 639 16.48 -9.86 -23.49
CA ASN A 639 17.75 -10.53 -23.67
C ASN A 639 18.10 -10.51 -25.16
N ILE A 640 19.35 -10.21 -25.45
CA ILE A 640 19.93 -10.24 -26.78
C ILE A 640 21.29 -10.94 -26.73
N SER A 641 21.84 -11.27 -27.88
CA SER A 641 23.23 -11.80 -28.02
C SER A 641 23.81 -11.24 -29.31
N VAL A 642 23.89 -9.91 -29.37
CA VAL A 642 24.31 -9.18 -30.58
C VAL A 642 25.29 -8.09 -30.20
N GLY A 643 26.41 -8.01 -30.94
CA GLY A 643 27.36 -6.91 -30.82
C GLY A 643 28.11 -6.82 -29.49
N GLY A 644 28.18 -7.93 -28.74
CA GLY A 644 28.79 -7.96 -27.40
C GLY A 644 27.88 -7.47 -26.27
N TYR A 645 26.58 -7.34 -26.51
CA TYR A 645 25.60 -6.99 -25.52
C TYR A 645 24.75 -8.19 -25.15
N ASP A 646 24.43 -8.32 -23.84
CA ASP A 646 23.57 -9.38 -23.27
C ASP A 646 22.11 -8.97 -23.24
N ARG A 647 21.86 -7.69 -23.01
CA ARG A 647 20.52 -7.13 -22.86
C ARG A 647 20.34 -5.81 -23.60
N GLU A 648 19.12 -5.52 -23.98
CA GLU A 648 18.74 -4.27 -24.64
C GLU A 648 17.57 -3.59 -23.94
N TYR A 649 17.70 -2.29 -23.68
CA TYR A 649 16.59 -1.44 -23.31
C TYR A 649 15.83 -0.99 -24.56
N ILE A 650 14.53 -1.24 -24.58
CA ILE A 650 13.63 -0.76 -25.61
C ILE A 650 12.58 0.15 -24.98
N GLN A 651 12.23 1.22 -25.69
CA GLN A 651 11.24 2.19 -25.25
C GLN A 651 10.04 2.19 -26.20
N LEU A 652 9.14 1.28 -25.95
CA LEU A 652 7.92 1.05 -26.71
C LEU A 652 6.71 0.98 -25.80
N GLY A 653 5.56 0.72 -26.36
CA GLY A 653 4.36 0.46 -25.60
C GLY A 653 3.52 1.69 -25.31
N ASN A 654 2.26 1.43 -25.03
CA ASN A 654 1.26 2.39 -24.60
C ASN A 654 0.24 1.69 -23.71
N ILE A 655 0.13 2.14 -22.48
CA ILE A 655 -0.84 1.65 -21.50
C ILE A 655 -1.89 2.74 -21.29
N ARG A 656 -3.16 2.41 -21.50
CA ARG A 656 -4.28 3.31 -21.29
C ARG A 656 -5.05 2.94 -20.03
N ASN A 657 -5.32 3.93 -19.18
CA ASN A 657 -6.30 3.87 -18.12
C ASN A 657 -7.39 4.91 -18.37
N ARG A 658 -8.65 4.53 -18.26
CA ARG A 658 -9.78 5.45 -18.33
C ARG A 658 -10.83 5.05 -17.30
N GLY A 659 -11.52 6.03 -16.74
CA GLY A 659 -12.46 5.71 -15.69
C GLY A 659 -13.32 6.87 -15.23
N ILE A 660 -14.09 6.56 -14.20
CA ILE A 660 -15.01 7.46 -13.51
C ILE A 660 -14.77 7.38 -12.02
N GLU A 661 -14.80 8.53 -11.37
CA GLU A 661 -14.78 8.70 -9.91
C GLU A 661 -16.00 9.51 -9.51
N LEU A 662 -16.72 9.03 -8.50
CA LEU A 662 -17.90 9.70 -7.93
C LEU A 662 -17.75 9.73 -6.42
N SER A 663 -17.96 10.91 -5.84
CA SER A 663 -18.11 11.10 -4.39
C SER A 663 -19.43 11.83 -4.12
N LEU A 664 -20.23 11.25 -3.22
CA LEU A 664 -21.44 11.88 -2.70
C LEU A 664 -21.27 12.06 -1.20
N GLY A 665 -21.55 13.23 -0.70
CA GLY A 665 -21.57 13.55 0.72
C GLY A 665 -22.94 14.09 1.12
N TYR A 666 -23.50 13.58 2.22
CA TYR A 666 -24.70 14.11 2.83
C TYR A 666 -24.43 14.46 4.27
N ASN A 667 -24.73 15.71 4.62
CA ASN A 667 -24.55 16.22 5.97
C ASN A 667 -25.84 16.98 6.38
N HIS A 668 -26.50 16.48 7.40
CA HIS A 668 -27.73 17.11 7.89
C HIS A 668 -27.93 16.92 9.39
N ARG A 669 -28.49 17.92 10.00
CA ARG A 669 -28.84 17.92 11.42
C ARG A 669 -30.34 17.79 11.63
N PHE A 670 -30.76 16.68 12.22
CA PHE A 670 -32.15 16.43 12.62
C PHE A 670 -32.32 16.69 14.14
N GLY A 671 -32.64 17.91 14.51
CA GLY A 671 -32.71 18.29 15.93
C GLY A 671 -31.34 18.16 16.63
N ASN A 672 -31.19 17.15 17.50
CA ASN A 672 -29.92 16.86 18.20
C ASN A 672 -29.12 15.74 17.57
N LEU A 673 -29.54 15.20 16.44
CA LEU A 673 -28.84 14.17 15.70
C LEU A 673 -28.10 14.80 14.51
N ASP A 674 -26.81 14.75 14.53
CA ASP A 674 -25.96 15.08 13.35
C ASP A 674 -25.73 13.79 12.57
N TRP A 675 -26.06 13.77 11.29
CA TRP A 675 -25.85 12.65 10.38
C TRP A 675 -24.96 13.07 9.21
N ASN A 676 -23.82 12.40 9.08
CA ASN A 676 -22.90 12.53 7.96
C ASN A 676 -22.85 11.19 7.22
N SER A 677 -23.09 11.20 5.92
CA SER A 677 -23.01 10.03 5.07
C SER A 677 -22.09 10.33 3.88
N SER A 678 -21.23 9.40 3.53
CA SER A 678 -20.34 9.50 2.38
C SER A 678 -20.44 8.23 1.54
N PHE A 679 -20.58 8.41 0.24
CA PHE A 679 -20.53 7.33 -0.73
C PHE A 679 -19.47 7.62 -1.77
N THR A 680 -18.57 6.67 -1.97
CA THR A 680 -17.54 6.73 -3.01
C THR A 680 -17.72 5.59 -4.00
N PHE A 681 -17.56 5.89 -5.27
CA PHE A 681 -17.54 4.91 -6.34
C PHE A 681 -16.40 5.22 -7.30
N SER A 682 -15.68 4.20 -7.72
CA SER A 682 -14.68 4.35 -8.78
C SER A 682 -14.66 3.12 -9.68
N SER A 683 -14.46 3.38 -10.97
CA SER A 683 -14.25 2.34 -11.98
C SER A 683 -13.09 2.73 -12.87
N ASN A 684 -12.18 1.78 -13.13
CA ASN A 684 -11.04 1.98 -14.02
C ASN A 684 -10.92 0.84 -15.01
N GLN A 685 -10.73 1.18 -16.28
CA GLN A 685 -10.41 0.26 -17.36
C GLN A 685 -8.95 0.41 -17.76
N ASN A 686 -8.13 -0.56 -17.43
CA ASN A 686 -6.75 -0.67 -17.90
C ASN A 686 -6.73 -1.39 -19.26
N LYS A 687 -5.90 -0.93 -20.21
CA LYS A 687 -5.72 -1.60 -21.51
C LYS A 687 -4.34 -1.37 -22.08
N ILE A 688 -3.68 -2.44 -22.51
CA ILE A 688 -2.44 -2.40 -23.29
C ILE A 688 -2.80 -2.08 -24.74
N ILE A 689 -2.47 -0.89 -25.20
CA ILE A 689 -2.76 -0.42 -26.57
C ILE A 689 -1.67 -0.88 -27.54
N LYS A 690 -0.42 -0.79 -27.09
CA LYS A 690 0.77 -1.27 -27.81
C LYS A 690 1.77 -1.82 -26.81
N LEU A 691 2.50 -2.87 -27.15
CA LEU A 691 3.54 -3.45 -26.28
C LEU A 691 4.90 -3.45 -27.00
N PHE A 692 5.00 -4.16 -28.14
CA PHE A 692 6.16 -4.24 -28.99
C PHE A 692 5.81 -3.79 -30.41
N ASP A 693 6.80 -3.74 -31.32
CA ASP A 693 6.55 -3.47 -32.74
C ASP A 693 5.88 -4.65 -33.43
N ASP A 694 6.20 -5.87 -33.03
CA ASP A 694 5.47 -7.08 -33.42
C ASP A 694 4.31 -7.32 -32.43
N ASP A 695 3.08 -7.29 -32.94
CA ASP A 695 1.85 -7.49 -32.16
C ASP A 695 1.70 -8.92 -31.61
N THR A 696 2.47 -9.89 -32.12
CA THR A 696 2.49 -11.28 -31.63
C THR A 696 3.37 -11.48 -30.40
N GLU A 697 4.29 -10.55 -30.15
CA GLU A 697 5.20 -10.62 -29.02
C GLU A 697 4.46 -10.34 -27.68
N VAL A 698 4.81 -11.10 -26.65
CA VAL A 698 4.23 -11.02 -25.30
C VAL A 698 5.33 -10.89 -24.26
N ALA A 699 5.00 -10.27 -23.12
CA ALA A 699 5.91 -10.17 -21.99
C ALA A 699 5.36 -10.94 -20.79
N LYS A 700 6.07 -11.98 -20.34
CA LYS A 700 5.81 -12.67 -19.09
C LYS A 700 6.38 -11.86 -17.93
N LYS A 701 5.59 -11.65 -16.86
CA LYS A 701 5.94 -10.75 -15.74
C LYS A 701 5.96 -11.40 -14.37
N GLY A 702 5.47 -12.59 -14.24
CA GLY A 702 5.45 -13.33 -12.99
C GLY A 702 4.26 -14.26 -12.90
N GLY A 703 4.16 -14.97 -11.80
CA GLY A 703 3.11 -15.93 -11.55
C GLY A 703 3.62 -17.15 -10.81
N LEU A 704 2.82 -18.20 -10.85
CA LEU A 704 3.12 -19.54 -10.33
C LEU A 704 3.21 -20.53 -11.49
N SER A 705 3.73 -21.73 -11.23
CA SER A 705 3.78 -22.79 -12.24
C SER A 705 2.41 -23.02 -12.85
N GLY A 706 2.30 -22.90 -14.17
CA GLY A 706 1.04 -23.08 -14.91
C GLY A 706 0.06 -21.91 -14.86
N ALA A 707 0.31 -20.83 -14.10
CA ALA A 707 -0.50 -19.62 -14.09
C ALA A 707 0.40 -18.38 -14.07
N GLU A 708 0.41 -17.61 -15.14
CA GLU A 708 1.33 -16.50 -15.35
C GLU A 708 0.59 -15.21 -15.68
N ILE A 709 1.15 -14.09 -15.24
CA ILE A 709 0.76 -12.76 -15.73
C ILE A 709 1.48 -12.54 -17.06
N ILE A 710 0.71 -12.47 -18.14
CA ILE A 710 1.23 -12.25 -19.48
C ILE A 710 0.64 -10.96 -20.06
N LEU A 711 1.52 -10.04 -20.41
CA LEU A 711 1.14 -8.80 -21.06
C LEU A 711 1.04 -9.03 -22.57
N LYS A 712 -0.11 -8.65 -23.13
CA LYS A 712 -0.42 -8.78 -24.55
C LYS A 712 -1.20 -7.57 -25.03
N LYS A 713 -1.00 -7.12 -26.28
CA LYS A 713 -1.82 -6.08 -26.90
C LYS A 713 -3.31 -6.41 -26.79
N GLY A 714 -4.10 -5.44 -26.39
CA GLY A 714 -5.55 -5.60 -26.17
C GLY A 714 -5.97 -6.07 -24.79
N GLY A 715 -5.07 -6.71 -24.03
CA GLY A 715 -5.25 -7.17 -22.65
C GLY A 715 -5.03 -6.06 -21.62
N THR A 716 -4.92 -6.47 -20.35
CA THR A 716 -4.64 -5.60 -19.20
C THR A 716 -3.30 -5.94 -18.56
N MET A 717 -2.83 -5.12 -17.65
CA MET A 717 -1.60 -5.37 -16.88
C MET A 717 -1.77 -6.44 -15.78
N GLY A 718 -2.95 -6.98 -15.62
CA GLY A 718 -3.26 -8.02 -14.62
C GLY A 718 -3.85 -9.29 -15.23
N ASP A 719 -3.70 -9.51 -16.53
CA ASP A 719 -4.28 -10.67 -17.20
C ASP A 719 -3.53 -11.95 -16.86
N ILE A 720 -4.29 -12.94 -16.41
CA ILE A 720 -3.80 -14.28 -16.06
C ILE A 720 -4.03 -15.21 -17.22
N TYR A 721 -2.96 -15.92 -17.56
CA TYR A 721 -2.97 -17.00 -18.54
C TYR A 721 -2.54 -18.29 -17.87
N MET A 722 -3.19 -19.39 -18.23
CA MET A 722 -2.94 -20.72 -17.68
C MET A 722 -2.47 -21.67 -18.76
N SER A 723 -1.47 -22.48 -18.41
CA SER A 723 -0.91 -23.50 -19.28
C SER A 723 -1.24 -24.92 -18.81
N THR A 724 -2.08 -25.09 -17.79
CA THR A 724 -2.56 -26.37 -17.30
C THR A 724 -4.08 -26.46 -17.40
N ASP A 725 -4.62 -27.58 -17.89
CA ASP A 725 -6.05 -27.87 -17.93
C ASP A 725 -6.28 -29.38 -17.88
N PHE A 726 -7.54 -29.82 -17.80
CA PHE A 726 -7.91 -31.20 -17.98
C PHE A 726 -7.62 -31.66 -19.40
N ARG A 727 -6.96 -32.78 -19.53
CA ARG A 727 -6.90 -33.44 -20.82
C ARG A 727 -8.30 -33.97 -21.17
N ARG A 728 -8.74 -33.72 -22.38
CA ARG A 728 -10.07 -34.17 -22.87
C ARG A 728 -9.93 -35.10 -24.07
N ASP A 729 -10.86 -36.07 -24.17
CA ASP A 729 -11.01 -36.89 -25.35
C ASP A 729 -11.71 -36.14 -26.50
N SER A 730 -11.95 -36.81 -27.61
CA SER A 730 -12.61 -36.24 -28.79
C SER A 730 -14.07 -35.88 -28.55
N GLU A 731 -14.71 -36.43 -27.50
CA GLU A 731 -16.10 -36.19 -27.13
C GLU A 731 -16.21 -35.05 -26.09
N GLY A 732 -15.05 -34.53 -25.62
CA GLY A 732 -14.98 -33.47 -24.63
C GLY A 732 -15.01 -33.97 -23.19
N ASN A 733 -15.04 -35.26 -22.94
CA ASN A 733 -14.95 -35.83 -21.60
C ASN A 733 -13.56 -35.68 -21.03
N ILE A 734 -13.46 -35.59 -19.70
CA ILE A 734 -12.16 -35.59 -19.01
C ILE A 734 -11.50 -36.95 -19.17
N ALA A 735 -10.32 -36.99 -19.79
CA ALA A 735 -9.56 -38.20 -19.98
C ALA A 735 -9.07 -38.76 -18.64
N THR A 736 -9.22 -40.09 -18.47
CA THR A 736 -8.70 -40.87 -17.34
C THR A 736 -7.62 -41.84 -17.79
N ASP A 737 -6.68 -42.14 -16.92
CA ASP A 737 -5.65 -43.13 -17.14
C ASP A 737 -6.17 -44.55 -16.81
N ASN A 738 -5.33 -45.58 -17.02
CA ASN A 738 -5.68 -46.99 -16.77
C ASN A 738 -5.92 -47.30 -15.28
N THR A 739 -5.60 -46.37 -14.36
CA THR A 739 -5.83 -46.53 -12.93
C THR A 739 -7.07 -45.77 -12.45
N GLY A 740 -7.78 -45.10 -13.36
CA GLY A 740 -8.94 -44.29 -13.08
C GLY A 740 -8.58 -42.89 -12.53
N GLY A 741 -7.32 -42.50 -12.66
CA GLY A 741 -6.87 -41.15 -12.38
C GLY A 741 -7.19 -40.20 -13.53
N ILE A 742 -7.49 -38.91 -13.24
CA ILE A 742 -7.66 -37.94 -14.31
C ILE A 742 -6.31 -37.54 -14.92
N MET A 743 -6.35 -37.12 -16.16
CA MET A 743 -5.17 -36.67 -16.88
C MET A 743 -5.13 -35.18 -17.00
N GLN A 744 -3.98 -34.60 -16.61
CA GLN A 744 -3.67 -33.19 -16.83
C GLN A 744 -3.03 -32.99 -18.20
N GLU A 745 -3.31 -31.87 -18.83
CA GLU A 745 -2.66 -31.44 -20.06
C GLU A 745 -1.86 -30.16 -19.81
N ASN A 746 -0.63 -30.13 -20.30
CA ASN A 746 0.16 -28.89 -20.41
C ASN A 746 -0.10 -28.29 -21.80
N LEU A 747 -0.82 -27.17 -21.82
CA LEU A 747 -1.18 -26.48 -23.04
C LEU A 747 0.06 -25.83 -23.68
N SER A 748 0.28 -26.05 -24.96
CA SER A 748 1.37 -25.42 -25.72
C SER A 748 1.25 -23.89 -25.76
N ASN A 749 0.02 -23.38 -25.74
CA ASN A 749 -0.29 -21.96 -25.65
C ASN A 749 -1.14 -21.69 -24.41
N ALA A 750 -0.64 -20.83 -23.54
CA ALA A 750 -1.36 -20.42 -22.34
C ALA A 750 -2.69 -19.71 -22.69
N VAL A 751 -3.76 -20.08 -22.00
CA VAL A 751 -5.12 -19.61 -22.24
C VAL A 751 -5.50 -18.53 -21.24
N TYR A 752 -6.06 -17.41 -21.74
CA TYR A 752 -6.57 -16.30 -20.91
C TYR A 752 -7.73 -16.79 -20.02
N ARG A 753 -7.68 -16.46 -18.72
CA ARG A 753 -8.70 -16.85 -17.73
C ARG A 753 -9.33 -15.69 -16.99
N GLY A 754 -8.78 -14.49 -17.09
CA GLY A 754 -9.31 -13.31 -16.44
C GLY A 754 -8.22 -12.34 -16.03
N SER A 755 -8.61 -11.23 -15.43
CA SER A 755 -7.70 -10.21 -14.89
C SER A 755 -7.83 -10.10 -13.38
N VAL A 756 -6.73 -9.90 -12.68
CA VAL A 756 -6.73 -9.63 -11.22
C VAL A 756 -7.19 -8.21 -10.89
N LEU A 757 -7.29 -7.33 -11.90
CA LEU A 757 -7.67 -5.93 -11.68
C LEU A 757 -9.17 -5.82 -11.40
N PRO A 758 -9.59 -5.09 -10.35
CA PRO A 758 -10.99 -4.83 -10.08
C PRO A 758 -11.61 -3.94 -11.16
N LYS A 759 -12.90 -4.14 -11.42
CA LYS A 759 -13.69 -3.30 -12.34
C LYS A 759 -14.26 -2.07 -11.65
N ALA A 760 -14.63 -2.18 -10.37
CA ALA A 760 -15.15 -1.07 -9.58
C ALA A 760 -14.89 -1.27 -8.09
N ASN A 761 -14.75 -0.15 -7.36
CA ASN A 761 -14.68 -0.10 -5.92
C ASN A 761 -15.78 0.83 -5.38
N ILE A 762 -16.36 0.48 -4.24
CA ILE A 762 -17.37 1.25 -3.52
C ILE A 762 -16.93 1.39 -2.06
N GLY A 763 -17.17 2.58 -1.51
CA GLY A 763 -17.16 2.85 -0.09
C GLY A 763 -18.44 3.52 0.33
N PHE A 764 -19.01 3.10 1.45
CA PHE A 764 -20.22 3.71 2.03
C PHE A 764 -20.02 3.88 3.53
N SER A 765 -19.80 5.13 3.94
CA SER A 765 -19.59 5.51 5.34
C SER A 765 -20.78 6.26 5.89
N ASN A 766 -21.12 6.02 7.13
CA ASN A 766 -22.10 6.75 7.88
C ASN A 766 -21.60 7.07 9.28
N GLU A 767 -21.81 8.31 9.71
CA GLU A 767 -21.45 8.82 11.02
C GLU A 767 -22.67 9.51 11.65
N PHE A 768 -22.98 9.14 12.87
CA PHE A 768 -24.09 9.68 13.65
C PHE A 768 -23.57 10.23 14.96
N ALA A 769 -23.90 11.48 15.29
CA ALA A 769 -23.61 12.07 16.60
C ALA A 769 -24.91 12.53 17.27
N TRP A 770 -25.14 12.09 18.51
CA TRP A 770 -26.33 12.39 19.27
C TRP A 770 -26.06 12.54 20.77
N LYS A 771 -26.18 13.76 21.31
CA LYS A 771 -26.03 14.06 22.74
C LYS A 771 -24.75 13.49 23.39
N GLY A 772 -23.64 13.54 22.69
CA GLY A 772 -22.33 13.00 23.14
C GLY A 772 -22.05 11.55 22.71
N PHE A 773 -23.06 10.78 22.27
CA PHE A 773 -22.83 9.51 21.59
C PHE A 773 -22.41 9.75 20.15
N ASN A 774 -21.47 8.95 19.68
CA ASN A 774 -21.11 8.83 18.29
C ASN A 774 -21.13 7.37 17.87
N PHE A 775 -21.66 7.11 16.69
CA PHE A 775 -21.73 5.79 16.08
C PHE A 775 -21.40 5.94 14.60
N GLY A 776 -20.56 5.07 14.09
CA GLY A 776 -20.23 5.07 12.67
C GLY A 776 -19.91 3.69 12.14
N PHE A 777 -20.03 3.56 10.81
CA PHE A 777 -19.63 2.36 10.10
C PHE A 777 -19.19 2.68 8.67
N LEU A 778 -18.31 1.83 8.12
CA LEU A 778 -17.86 1.85 6.74
C LEU A 778 -18.07 0.48 6.12
N ILE A 779 -18.83 0.43 5.04
CA ILE A 779 -18.96 -0.74 4.16
C ILE A 779 -18.08 -0.49 2.93
N THR A 780 -17.24 -1.46 2.59
CA THR A 780 -16.47 -1.45 1.35
C THR A 780 -16.90 -2.61 0.46
N ALA A 781 -16.88 -2.38 -0.85
CA ALA A 781 -17.11 -3.44 -1.82
C ALA A 781 -16.20 -3.26 -3.03
N ARG A 782 -15.70 -4.38 -3.53
CA ARG A 782 -14.88 -4.48 -4.73
C ARG A 782 -15.54 -5.44 -5.70
N PHE A 783 -15.71 -5.02 -6.95
CA PHE A 783 -16.41 -5.78 -7.97
C PHE A 783 -15.48 -6.20 -9.10
N GLY A 784 -15.63 -7.44 -9.54
CA GLY A 784 -14.85 -8.02 -10.62
C GLY A 784 -13.42 -8.37 -10.23
N GLY A 785 -12.68 -8.88 -11.20
CA GLY A 785 -11.37 -9.48 -10.99
C GLY A 785 -11.46 -10.95 -10.60
N ILE A 786 -10.33 -11.63 -10.73
CA ILE A 786 -10.12 -13.00 -10.29
C ILE A 786 -8.97 -13.08 -9.32
N VAL A 787 -8.99 -14.09 -8.45
CA VAL A 787 -7.89 -14.47 -7.57
C VAL A 787 -7.67 -15.99 -7.65
N LEU A 788 -6.45 -16.42 -7.39
CA LEU A 788 -6.02 -17.81 -7.46
C LEU A 788 -5.49 -18.27 -6.12
N SER A 789 -5.79 -19.52 -5.72
CA SER A 789 -5.28 -20.07 -4.47
C SER A 789 -4.42 -21.31 -4.72
N GLN A 790 -3.10 -21.14 -4.67
CA GLN A 790 -2.14 -22.23 -4.57
C GLN A 790 -2.27 -22.95 -3.23
N THR A 791 -2.60 -22.20 -2.17
CA THR A 791 -2.88 -22.76 -0.85
C THR A 791 -3.96 -23.84 -0.93
N GLN A 792 -5.12 -23.51 -1.52
CA GLN A 792 -6.22 -24.47 -1.64
C GLN A 792 -5.84 -25.69 -2.49
N ALA A 793 -5.10 -25.46 -3.59
CA ALA A 793 -4.63 -26.54 -4.45
C ALA A 793 -3.75 -27.54 -3.70
N ILE A 794 -2.84 -27.04 -2.87
CA ILE A 794 -1.96 -27.87 -2.06
C ILE A 794 -2.75 -28.57 -0.94
N LEU A 795 -3.64 -27.86 -0.24
CA LEU A 795 -4.50 -28.45 0.81
C LEU A 795 -5.30 -29.63 0.29
N ASP A 796 -5.81 -29.53 -0.94
CA ASP A 796 -6.59 -30.58 -1.57
C ASP A 796 -5.72 -31.78 -1.92
N SER A 797 -4.58 -31.57 -2.56
CA SER A 797 -3.68 -32.66 -2.90
C SER A 797 -3.14 -33.41 -1.67
N TRP A 798 -3.07 -32.70 -0.51
CA TRP A 798 -2.67 -33.30 0.78
C TRP A 798 -3.83 -33.95 1.55
N GLY A 799 -5.08 -33.82 1.07
CA GLY A 799 -6.25 -34.42 1.70
C GLY A 799 -6.64 -33.78 3.03
N VAL A 800 -6.22 -32.52 3.29
CA VAL A 800 -6.45 -31.83 4.54
C VAL A 800 -7.56 -30.77 4.49
N SER A 801 -8.06 -30.46 3.30
CA SER A 801 -9.17 -29.52 3.13
C SER A 801 -10.52 -30.20 3.39
N LYS A 802 -11.51 -29.42 3.84
CA LYS A 802 -12.88 -29.89 4.08
C LYS A 802 -13.48 -30.51 2.83
N ARG A 803 -13.30 -29.91 1.66
CA ARG A 803 -13.88 -30.44 0.41
C ARG A 803 -13.36 -31.82 0.02
N THR A 804 -12.13 -32.19 0.45
CA THR A 804 -11.61 -33.55 0.24
C THR A 804 -12.32 -34.58 1.11
N ALA A 805 -12.72 -34.23 2.34
CA ALA A 805 -13.52 -35.07 3.21
C ALA A 805 -14.96 -35.18 2.68
N ASP A 806 -15.56 -34.08 2.28
CA ASP A 806 -16.90 -34.04 1.69
C ASP A 806 -16.97 -34.97 0.44
N ALA A 807 -15.95 -34.87 -0.42
CA ALA A 807 -15.85 -35.72 -1.60
C ALA A 807 -15.75 -37.22 -1.22
N ARG A 808 -14.94 -37.58 -0.21
CA ARG A 808 -14.83 -38.97 0.29
C ARG A 808 -16.12 -39.44 0.91
N ASN A 809 -16.80 -38.63 1.70
CA ASN A 809 -18.09 -38.91 2.29
C ASN A 809 -19.18 -39.16 1.24
N ASN A 810 -19.09 -38.52 0.09
CA ASN A 810 -19.97 -38.67 -1.06
C ASN A 810 -19.58 -39.81 -2.00
N GLY A 811 -18.56 -40.64 -1.65
CA GLY A 811 -18.09 -41.76 -2.43
C GLY A 811 -17.24 -41.42 -3.65
N GLY A 812 -16.68 -40.19 -3.69
CA GLY A 812 -15.79 -39.70 -4.75
C GLY A 812 -16.30 -38.43 -5.46
N ILE A 813 -15.61 -38.10 -6.54
CA ILE A 813 -15.93 -36.96 -7.42
C ILE A 813 -16.63 -37.48 -8.66
N GLU A 814 -17.71 -36.83 -9.04
CA GLU A 814 -18.48 -37.19 -10.24
C GLU A 814 -17.79 -36.63 -11.49
N ILE A 815 -17.43 -37.52 -12.42
CA ILE A 815 -16.77 -37.20 -13.69
C ILE A 815 -17.32 -38.10 -14.78
N ASN A 816 -17.72 -37.51 -15.90
CA ASN A 816 -18.23 -38.19 -17.09
C ASN A 816 -19.38 -39.18 -16.77
N GLY A 817 -20.25 -38.84 -15.79
CA GLY A 817 -21.35 -39.71 -15.34
C GLY A 817 -20.94 -40.86 -14.44
N GLY A 818 -19.68 -41.00 -14.05
CA GLY A 818 -19.14 -41.93 -13.09
C GLY A 818 -18.50 -41.24 -11.89
N LYS A 819 -18.08 -42.00 -10.87
CA LYS A 819 -17.36 -41.50 -9.72
C LYS A 819 -15.92 -42.00 -9.70
N ILE A 820 -14.98 -41.11 -9.46
CA ILE A 820 -13.58 -41.46 -9.19
C ILE A 820 -13.24 -41.13 -7.72
N SER A 821 -12.22 -41.83 -7.20
CA SER A 821 -11.82 -41.59 -5.82
C SER A 821 -11.35 -40.15 -5.64
N ALA A 822 -11.69 -39.55 -4.50
CA ALA A 822 -11.26 -38.17 -4.17
C ALA A 822 -9.72 -38.05 -4.15
N GLU A 823 -8.99 -39.07 -3.70
CA GLU A 823 -7.54 -39.11 -3.71
C GLU A 823 -6.98 -39.04 -5.14
N ASN A 824 -7.47 -39.84 -6.05
CA ASN A 824 -7.04 -39.87 -7.45
C ASN A 824 -7.35 -38.54 -8.18
N TYR A 825 -8.46 -37.91 -7.82
CA TYR A 825 -8.83 -36.61 -8.36
C TYR A 825 -7.90 -35.49 -7.84
N TYR A 826 -7.88 -35.27 -6.52
CA TYR A 826 -7.22 -34.13 -5.94
C TYR A 826 -5.69 -34.19 -5.99
N ARG A 827 -5.08 -35.38 -6.08
CA ARG A 827 -3.62 -35.49 -6.30
C ARG A 827 -3.17 -34.98 -7.66
N ILE A 828 -4.04 -35.05 -8.66
CA ILE A 828 -3.73 -34.52 -10.02
C ILE A 828 -4.19 -33.07 -10.16
N VAL A 829 -5.43 -32.81 -9.72
CA VAL A 829 -6.02 -31.45 -9.85
C VAL A 829 -5.30 -30.43 -8.99
N GLY A 830 -4.86 -30.83 -7.79
CA GLY A 830 -4.16 -29.99 -6.83
C GLY A 830 -2.63 -30.05 -6.91
N GLY A 831 -1.97 -29.62 -5.84
CA GLY A 831 -0.51 -29.66 -5.70
C GLY A 831 0.22 -28.42 -6.23
N ASP A 832 1.52 -28.58 -6.51
CA ASP A 832 2.40 -27.46 -6.90
C ASP A 832 2.18 -26.97 -8.34
N ASN A 833 1.67 -27.83 -9.21
CA ASN A 833 1.33 -27.50 -10.59
C ASN A 833 -0.13 -27.90 -10.88
N PRO A 834 -1.10 -27.19 -10.29
CA PRO A 834 -2.50 -27.63 -10.31
C PRO A 834 -3.16 -27.40 -11.66
N ILE A 835 -4.33 -28.01 -11.83
CA ILE A 835 -5.27 -27.62 -12.87
C ILE A 835 -5.96 -26.33 -12.40
N TRP A 836 -5.42 -25.21 -12.82
CA TRP A 836 -5.78 -23.90 -12.29
C TRP A 836 -7.25 -23.51 -12.43
N SER A 837 -7.97 -24.09 -13.42
CA SER A 837 -9.41 -23.83 -13.57
C SER A 837 -10.23 -24.14 -12.31
N GLU A 838 -9.75 -25.08 -11.47
CA GLU A 838 -10.39 -25.47 -10.21
C GLU A 838 -10.06 -24.54 -9.02
N TYR A 839 -9.09 -23.64 -9.18
CA TYR A 839 -8.55 -22.79 -8.11
C TYR A 839 -8.62 -21.31 -8.42
N ILE A 840 -9.43 -20.94 -9.42
CA ILE A 840 -9.82 -19.56 -9.72
C ILE A 840 -11.08 -19.22 -8.94
N TYR A 841 -11.04 -18.06 -8.28
CA TYR A 841 -12.18 -17.54 -7.54
C TYR A 841 -12.49 -16.12 -7.99
N SER A 842 -13.75 -15.69 -7.82
CA SER A 842 -14.10 -14.28 -8.00
C SER A 842 -13.46 -13.42 -6.92
N ALA A 843 -12.82 -12.32 -7.32
CA ALA A 843 -12.29 -11.32 -6.40
C ALA A 843 -13.39 -10.37 -5.86
N THR A 844 -14.63 -10.51 -6.36
CA THR A 844 -15.76 -9.71 -5.86
C THR A 844 -15.99 -9.99 -4.38
N ASN A 845 -15.97 -8.93 -3.58
CA ASN A 845 -16.25 -9.02 -2.16
C ASN A 845 -16.95 -7.75 -1.66
N ALA A 846 -17.65 -7.88 -0.55
CA ALA A 846 -18.21 -6.76 0.22
C ALA A 846 -18.07 -7.09 1.70
N ARG A 847 -17.69 -6.09 2.51
CA ARG A 847 -17.44 -6.27 3.94
C ARG A 847 -17.86 -5.07 4.77
N LEU A 848 -18.15 -5.32 6.03
CA LEU A 848 -18.19 -4.29 7.05
C LEU A 848 -16.75 -4.02 7.49
N GLN A 849 -16.16 -2.98 6.87
CA GLN A 849 -14.74 -2.64 7.01
C GLN A 849 -14.43 -2.04 8.38
N GLU A 850 -15.20 -1.04 8.78
CA GLU A 850 -15.04 -0.35 10.06
C GLU A 850 -16.39 -0.22 10.75
N ALA A 851 -16.39 -0.27 12.07
CA ALA A 851 -17.51 0.14 12.91
C ALA A 851 -16.99 0.71 14.23
N HIS A 852 -17.66 1.71 14.76
CA HIS A 852 -17.34 2.23 16.09
C HIS A 852 -18.58 2.76 16.78
N ILE A 853 -18.53 2.77 18.11
CA ILE A 853 -19.47 3.43 19.00
C ILE A 853 -18.69 4.10 20.12
N GLY A 854 -19.02 5.34 20.42
CA GLY A 854 -18.32 6.10 21.44
C GLY A 854 -19.22 7.04 22.20
N TYR A 855 -18.69 7.55 23.30
CA TYR A 855 -19.34 8.56 24.11
C TYR A 855 -18.33 9.60 24.59
N THR A 856 -18.62 10.87 24.33
CA THR A 856 -17.84 12.00 24.83
C THR A 856 -18.53 12.59 26.06
N ILE A 857 -17.87 12.49 27.19
CA ILE A 857 -18.37 12.98 28.48
C ILE A 857 -18.32 14.51 28.48
N PRO A 858 -19.43 15.18 28.79
CA PRO A 858 -19.49 16.64 28.81
C PRO A 858 -18.47 17.27 29.79
N LYS A 859 -17.77 18.30 29.36
CA LYS A 859 -16.73 19.00 30.16
C LYS A 859 -17.21 19.46 31.54
N LYS A 860 -18.49 19.81 31.68
CA LYS A 860 -19.10 20.22 32.93
C LYS A 860 -19.10 19.12 34.00
N TRP A 861 -19.04 17.84 33.61
CA TRP A 861 -19.07 16.72 34.56
C TRP A 861 -17.68 16.37 35.09
N ILE A 862 -16.62 16.74 34.38
CA ILE A 862 -15.22 16.35 34.68
C ILE A 862 -14.27 17.54 34.78
N LYS A 863 -14.69 18.62 35.43
CA LYS A 863 -13.85 19.80 35.76
C LYS A 863 -13.12 20.41 34.54
N GLY A 864 -13.80 20.55 33.40
CA GLY A 864 -13.23 21.21 32.21
C GLY A 864 -12.39 20.31 31.29
N MET A 865 -12.13 19.06 31.65
CA MET A 865 -11.53 18.07 30.75
C MET A 865 -12.57 17.58 29.74
N GLU A 866 -12.09 17.07 28.62
CA GLU A 866 -12.91 16.34 27.65
C GLU A 866 -12.42 14.88 27.61
N LEU A 867 -13.31 13.95 27.92
CA LEU A 867 -13.01 12.52 27.91
C LEU A 867 -13.92 11.82 26.90
N SER A 868 -13.31 11.18 25.91
CA SER A 868 -14.01 10.34 24.93
C SER A 868 -13.61 8.89 25.11
N LEU A 869 -14.59 8.01 25.15
CA LEU A 869 -14.45 6.56 25.23
C LEU A 869 -15.09 5.94 24.00
N GLY A 870 -14.46 4.93 23.40
CA GLY A 870 -15.01 4.29 22.21
C GLY A 870 -14.67 2.81 22.14
N LEU A 871 -15.56 2.05 21.51
CA LEU A 871 -15.30 0.69 21.04
C LEU A 871 -15.16 0.76 19.52
N THR A 872 -14.22 0.00 18.99
CA THR A 872 -13.88 0.00 17.57
C THR A 872 -13.78 -1.42 17.04
N ALA A 873 -14.10 -1.58 15.77
CA ALA A 873 -14.00 -2.84 15.07
C ALA A 873 -13.49 -2.60 13.65
N ASN A 874 -12.67 -3.54 13.14
CA ASN A 874 -12.17 -3.52 11.77
C ASN A 874 -12.34 -4.92 11.17
N ASN A 875 -12.78 -5.00 9.89
CA ASN A 875 -13.06 -6.23 9.17
C ASN A 875 -13.99 -7.18 9.95
N LEU A 876 -15.16 -6.72 10.37
CA LEU A 876 -16.05 -7.52 11.23
C LEU A 876 -16.53 -8.80 10.56
N PHE A 877 -17.03 -8.70 9.34
CA PHE A 877 -17.49 -9.85 8.54
C PHE A 877 -17.57 -9.48 7.06
N PHE A 878 -17.50 -10.50 6.21
CA PHE A 878 -17.85 -10.38 4.82
C PHE A 878 -19.37 -10.42 4.66
N ILE A 879 -19.92 -9.45 3.93
CA ILE A 879 -21.30 -9.47 3.42
C ILE A 879 -21.36 -10.43 2.22
N TYR A 880 -20.27 -10.45 1.43
CA TYR A 880 -20.11 -11.33 0.29
C TYR A 880 -18.63 -11.63 0.03
N ASN A 881 -18.28 -12.91 -0.10
CA ASN A 881 -16.97 -13.39 -0.57
C ASN A 881 -17.11 -14.84 -1.04
N LYS A 882 -16.43 -15.21 -2.13
CA LYS A 882 -16.38 -16.59 -2.65
C LYS A 882 -14.99 -17.21 -2.59
N ALA A 883 -13.95 -16.42 -2.35
CA ALA A 883 -12.59 -16.92 -2.23
C ALA A 883 -12.35 -17.54 -0.82
N PRO A 884 -11.51 -18.58 -0.70
CA PRO A 884 -11.16 -19.17 0.59
C PRO A 884 -10.21 -18.31 1.42
N PHE A 885 -9.84 -17.11 0.94
CA PHE A 885 -8.98 -16.13 1.56
C PHE A 885 -9.48 -14.71 1.28
N ASP A 886 -8.86 -13.70 1.84
CA ASP A 886 -9.21 -12.30 1.59
C ASP A 886 -8.69 -11.86 0.22
N PRO A 887 -9.56 -11.60 -0.78
CA PRO A 887 -9.14 -11.23 -2.13
C PRO A 887 -8.50 -9.83 -2.23
N GLU A 888 -8.53 -9.04 -1.16
CA GLU A 888 -7.84 -7.74 -1.10
C GLU A 888 -6.45 -7.82 -0.48
N SER A 889 -6.12 -8.92 0.18
CA SER A 889 -4.78 -9.17 0.69
C SER A 889 -3.80 -9.44 -0.45
N VAL A 890 -2.59 -8.94 -0.34
CA VAL A 890 -1.57 -9.12 -1.37
C VAL A 890 -0.29 -9.71 -0.83
N ALA A 891 0.28 -10.54 -1.64
CA ALA A 891 1.55 -11.20 -1.41
C ALA A 891 2.74 -10.24 -1.50
N SER A 892 2.67 -9.30 -2.40
CA SER A 892 3.69 -8.31 -2.70
C SER A 892 3.05 -6.95 -2.94
N THR A 893 3.74 -5.88 -2.55
CA THR A 893 3.31 -4.51 -2.86
C THR A 893 3.73 -4.05 -4.26
N GLY A 894 4.51 -4.86 -4.98
CA GLY A 894 4.92 -4.62 -6.36
C GLY A 894 3.75 -4.65 -7.37
N THR A 895 4.05 -4.38 -8.63
CA THR A 895 3.03 -4.33 -9.69
C THR A 895 2.46 -5.70 -10.01
N TYR A 896 3.28 -6.73 -9.95
CA TYR A 896 2.94 -8.11 -10.31
C TYR A 896 2.76 -8.97 -9.06
N TYR A 897 2.33 -10.22 -9.22
CA TYR A 897 1.97 -11.16 -8.14
C TYR A 897 0.74 -10.74 -7.33
N GLN A 898 -0.12 -9.90 -7.91
CA GLN A 898 -1.41 -9.57 -7.34
C GLN A 898 -2.42 -10.69 -7.62
N GLY A 899 -3.34 -10.94 -6.68
CA GLY A 899 -4.39 -11.93 -6.84
C GLY A 899 -3.95 -13.39 -6.68
N PHE A 900 -2.74 -13.66 -6.20
CA PHE A 900 -2.26 -14.99 -5.86
C PHE A 900 -2.22 -15.18 -4.35
N ASP A 901 -2.84 -16.25 -3.87
CA ASP A 901 -2.71 -16.75 -2.51
C ASP A 901 -1.77 -17.95 -2.50
N TYR A 902 -0.67 -17.86 -1.74
CA TYR A 902 0.27 -18.95 -1.53
C TYR A 902 0.72 -18.94 -0.07
N PHE A 903 -0.03 -19.64 0.79
CA PHE A 903 0.13 -19.66 2.24
C PHE A 903 0.28 -18.25 2.84
N MET A 904 -0.50 -17.30 2.33
CA MET A 904 -0.57 -15.96 2.89
C MET A 904 -1.08 -16.02 4.34
N GLN A 905 -0.53 -15.17 5.20
CA GLN A 905 -1.13 -14.95 6.51
C GLN A 905 -2.58 -14.48 6.32
N PRO A 906 -3.55 -15.05 7.05
CA PRO A 906 -4.92 -14.56 7.04
C PRO A 906 -4.99 -13.07 7.36
N SER A 907 -5.83 -12.33 6.63
CA SER A 907 -6.14 -10.95 7.01
C SER A 907 -6.76 -10.89 8.41
N LEU A 908 -6.68 -9.74 9.04
CA LEU A 908 -7.01 -9.59 10.45
C LEU A 908 -8.40 -8.98 10.64
N ARG A 909 -9.21 -9.60 11.51
CA ARG A 909 -10.38 -9.00 12.14
C ARG A 909 -9.98 -8.50 13.52
N SER A 910 -10.24 -7.23 13.82
CA SER A 910 -9.89 -6.68 15.12
C SER A 910 -11.08 -6.02 15.82
N LEU A 911 -11.08 -6.17 17.14
CA LEU A 911 -11.97 -5.48 18.07
C LEU A 911 -11.11 -4.72 19.08
N GLY A 912 -11.52 -3.53 19.46
CA GLY A 912 -10.72 -2.72 20.36
C GLY A 912 -11.48 -1.63 21.06
N PHE A 913 -10.77 -0.86 21.86
CA PHE A 913 -11.29 0.31 22.53
C PHE A 913 -10.28 1.46 22.43
N ASN A 914 -10.80 2.67 22.51
CA ASN A 914 -9.99 3.87 22.58
C ASN A 914 -10.44 4.78 23.73
N VAL A 915 -9.48 5.54 24.20
CA VAL A 915 -9.66 6.56 25.24
C VAL A 915 -8.91 7.81 24.82
N LYS A 916 -9.59 8.96 24.82
CA LYS A 916 -8.96 10.24 24.49
C LYS A 916 -9.32 11.26 25.56
N VAL A 917 -8.31 11.88 26.14
CA VAL A 917 -8.46 12.92 27.18
C VAL A 917 -7.82 14.19 26.65
N LYS A 918 -8.53 15.29 26.75
CA LYS A 918 -8.02 16.62 26.39
C LYS A 918 -8.20 17.60 27.57
N PHE A 919 -7.10 18.22 27.94
CA PHE A 919 -7.01 19.20 29.03
C PHE A 919 -6.93 20.61 28.48
#